data_0c33e8c6b0324fcf9c721cdfdb95a76a
#
_entry.id   0c33e8c6b0324fcf9c721cdfdb95a76a
#
_cell.length_a   1.000
_cell.length_b   1.000
_cell.length_c   1.000
_cell.angle_alpha   90.00
_cell.angle_beta   90.00
_cell.angle_gamma   90.00
#
_symmetry.space_group_name_H-M   'P 1'
#
loop_
_entity.id
_entity.type
_entity.pdbx_description
1 polymer ?
#
loop_
_entity_poly.entity_id
_entity_poly.type
_entity_poly.pdbx_seq_one_letter_code
_entity_poly.pdbx_strand_id
1 'polypeptide(L)'
;MVLQSSRVDFQIFFAMNPSATYRILKGSQIAQPRRKDLSITYAENHPGRIHFAILKESFSMRHLFVCLTSLLVTLSSTPNFADERPNIVLIMADDLGVEGIGCYGGTSYNTPAIDRLAKQGVRFTHAYAQPLCTNTRVQLMTGRYNNRNWLYFGILDPREKTLGHYMKEAGYSTCIAGKWQLQSYDPPSYPGASLRRGQGMKAADAGFDEYSLFHAWHTEDKGSRFADPTLEENGELLRELKGEYGPDHWVHFINDFITRKKDEEQPFFVYYAMALPHRPFVPTPDSSDWSQRARISDEDVRYFPDMVEYMDKCVGRVIDHIDNLGLDKNTVVLFFSDNGTHQKITSETLTGPVVGGKGRTTDAGTHVPLVVRWTGKISQGVNENLVDSTDFLPTLVEMAGRSISNESPLDGVSFLPQLFGQPSKPRDWVFCHYDPRPGWDKDQFRKIRFARDKRYKLYGDGKLYDVPKDKLERHPILTAEDTQESRLARQRLLTVLNNMPNPNPAPRDGDPKEFQQRLYLAANDALTVFEVNKEHGDLKVLQKFPLPDAGPFTFAPNRKLMYAVTSLQESNASAPGLATLQIEKGGTLKLIHRAEIQLRPGYLMTDNNGEFLAGNHYSEGKATLWKLNPIYRGTAVQELVLEPKVHSTVFSPDNHWLLMPATGPNKIFINHFTAQVGWSEPNTPPFAIGPERENKARQPRHLVFHPNLPVAYTTYERDPPGIGVWQWETEKGMLKPIQNLITQPDSFGGRITTADLHMTPNGRFLYLSNRDTTQRNSPTGRDSIVGFRVHPQTGKLQRVGDFPCERIPRSFTIDKLGQFLYVAGQGDGRLGAYRIEDSGELTKIQTYEVGEKPIWVETLSILD
;
A
#
# COMPACT_ATOMS: atom_id res chain seq x y z
N MET A 1 -65.43 -26.21 -23.32
CA MET A 1 -64.53 -25.36 -22.54
C MET A 1 -63.27 -25.20 -23.35
N VAL A 2 -63.13 -24.05 -23.93
CA VAL A 2 -62.08 -23.73 -24.91
C VAL A 2 -60.84 -23.23 -24.16
N LEU A 3 -59.67 -23.85 -24.37
CA LEU A 3 -58.40 -23.37 -23.92
C LEU A 3 -57.67 -22.71 -25.09
N GLN A 4 -57.55 -21.38 -25.01
CA GLN A 4 -56.73 -20.60 -25.89
C GLN A 4 -55.26 -20.73 -25.48
N SER A 5 -54.39 -21.06 -26.45
CA SER A 5 -52.94 -21.06 -26.32
C SER A 5 -52.38 -19.61 -26.55
N SER A 6 -51.75 -19.04 -25.52
CA SER A 6 -50.96 -17.85 -25.65
C SER A 6 -49.50 -18.19 -26.05
N ARG A 7 -49.08 -17.64 -27.19
CA ARG A 7 -47.67 -17.64 -27.64
C ARG A 7 -46.85 -16.66 -26.75
N VAL A 8 -45.75 -17.13 -26.28
CA VAL A 8 -44.70 -16.29 -25.62
C VAL A 8 -43.53 -16.17 -26.57
N ASP A 9 -43.31 -14.95 -27.09
CA ASP A 9 -42.12 -14.63 -27.90
C ASP A 9 -40.94 -14.24 -26.99
N PHE A 10 -39.84 -14.99 -27.07
CA PHE A 10 -38.57 -14.61 -26.45
C PHE A 10 -37.73 -13.85 -27.47
N GLN A 11 -37.36 -12.63 -27.14
CA GLN A 11 -36.36 -11.84 -27.86
C GLN A 11 -35.03 -11.86 -27.06
N ILE A 12 -33.96 -12.34 -27.71
CA ILE A 12 -32.57 -12.26 -27.15
C ILE A 12 -31.84 -11.19 -27.93
N PHE A 13 -31.36 -10.15 -27.20
CA PHE A 13 -30.52 -9.09 -27.77
C PHE A 13 -29.04 -9.39 -27.56
N PHE A 14 -28.28 -9.41 -28.63
CA PHE A 14 -26.81 -9.34 -28.57
C PHE A 14 -26.36 -7.98 -29.08
N ALA A 15 -25.58 -7.27 -28.23
CA ALA A 15 -24.89 -6.06 -28.64
C ALA A 15 -23.51 -6.41 -29.21
N MET A 16 -23.25 -6.08 -30.46
CA MET A 16 -21.92 -6.18 -31.06
C MET A 16 -21.25 -4.81 -31.17
N ASN A 17 -20.01 -4.74 -30.78
CA ASN A 17 -19.16 -3.55 -30.85
C ASN A 17 -18.45 -3.51 -32.24
N PRO A 18 -18.47 -2.39 -32.99
CA PRO A 18 -18.07 -2.36 -34.41
C PRO A 18 -16.58 -2.12 -34.71
N SER A 19 -15.64 -2.47 -33.84
CA SER A 19 -14.23 -2.13 -34.08
C SER A 19 -13.23 -3.28 -33.89
N ALA A 20 -13.51 -4.46 -34.44
CA ALA A 20 -12.50 -5.54 -34.46
C ALA A 20 -12.20 -5.96 -35.92
N THR A 21 -11.05 -5.56 -36.40
CA THR A 21 -10.51 -5.96 -37.70
C THR A 21 -9.77 -7.29 -37.57
N TYR A 22 -10.25 -8.36 -38.15
CA TYR A 22 -9.53 -9.63 -38.23
C TYR A 22 -8.74 -9.74 -39.53
N ARG A 23 -7.45 -9.99 -39.42
CA ARG A 23 -6.56 -10.34 -40.55
C ARG A 23 -6.51 -11.86 -40.72
N ILE A 24 -6.92 -12.31 -41.89
CA ILE A 24 -6.83 -13.72 -42.29
C ILE A 24 -5.44 -13.96 -42.88
N LEU A 25 -4.67 -14.89 -42.29
CA LEU A 25 -3.46 -15.45 -42.90
C LEU A 25 -3.80 -16.77 -43.61
N LYS A 26 -3.46 -16.86 -44.87
CA LYS A 26 -3.50 -18.09 -45.70
C LYS A 26 -2.20 -18.89 -45.47
N GLY A 27 -2.31 -20.23 -45.38
CA GLY A 27 -1.15 -21.08 -45.46
C GLY A 27 -1.41 -22.58 -45.26
N SER A 28 -1.54 -23.31 -46.36
CA SER A 28 -1.13 -24.70 -46.72
C SER A 28 -1.69 -25.92 -45.98
N GLN A 29 -2.48 -26.67 -46.74
CA GLN A 29 -2.54 -28.14 -46.95
C GLN A 29 -2.25 -29.11 -45.80
N ILE A 30 -3.23 -30.06 -45.58
CA ILE A 30 -3.12 -31.47 -45.65
C ILE A 30 -4.50 -32.15 -45.45
N ALA A 31 -4.80 -33.08 -46.40
CA ALA A 31 -5.70 -34.24 -46.40
C ALA A 31 -7.19 -34.12 -45.94
N GLN A 32 -8.06 -34.41 -46.89
CA GLN A 32 -9.50 -34.68 -46.76
C GLN A 32 -9.83 -36.00 -46.10
N PRO A 33 -11.02 -36.12 -45.48
CA PRO A 33 -12.00 -37.06 -46.02
C PRO A 33 -13.43 -36.46 -46.17
N ARG A 34 -13.98 -36.82 -47.30
CA ARG A 34 -15.36 -36.91 -47.81
C ARG A 34 -16.46 -36.03 -47.17
N ARG A 35 -16.92 -35.12 -48.00
CA ARG A 35 -18.13 -34.29 -47.90
C ARG A 35 -19.42 -35.07 -47.83
N LYS A 36 -20.36 -34.56 -47.03
CA LYS A 36 -21.79 -34.47 -47.41
C LYS A 36 -22.16 -32.97 -47.38
N ASP A 37 -22.68 -32.52 -48.50
CA ASP A 37 -22.89 -31.11 -48.78
C ASP A 37 -24.05 -30.52 -47.95
N LEU A 38 -23.79 -29.40 -47.26
CA LEU A 38 -24.78 -28.43 -46.81
C LEU A 38 -24.67 -27.20 -47.73
N SER A 39 -25.63 -27.01 -48.59
CA SER A 39 -25.73 -25.77 -49.35
C SER A 39 -26.55 -24.71 -48.56
N ILE A 40 -25.97 -23.55 -48.36
CA ILE A 40 -26.64 -22.38 -47.83
C ILE A 40 -26.83 -21.42 -49.02
N THR A 41 -28.08 -21.13 -49.32
CA THR A 41 -28.44 -20.08 -50.30
C THR A 41 -28.70 -18.78 -49.56
N TYR A 42 -28.01 -17.70 -49.97
CA TYR A 42 -28.25 -16.36 -49.49
C TYR A 42 -29.27 -15.68 -50.43
N ALA A 43 -30.29 -15.08 -49.79
CA ALA A 43 -31.15 -14.09 -50.47
C ALA A 43 -30.73 -12.69 -50.03
N GLU A 44 -30.28 -11.88 -50.97
CA GLU A 44 -30.03 -10.47 -50.73
C GLU A 44 -31.36 -9.70 -50.70
N ASN A 45 -31.61 -8.98 -49.59
CA ASN A 45 -32.03 -7.59 -49.48
C ASN A 45 -32.74 -7.33 -48.14
N HIS A 46 -32.00 -6.70 -47.25
CA HIS A 46 -32.31 -5.72 -46.21
C HIS A 46 -31.41 -5.94 -44.99
N PRO A 47 -30.85 -4.93 -44.37
CA PRO A 47 -29.94 -5.07 -43.29
C PRO A 47 -30.67 -5.37 -41.97
N GLY A 48 -30.31 -6.46 -41.32
CA GLY A 48 -30.61 -6.60 -39.90
C GLY A 48 -31.47 -7.78 -39.43
N ARG A 49 -31.85 -8.77 -40.28
CA ARG A 49 -32.56 -9.94 -39.79
C ARG A 49 -32.05 -11.24 -40.41
N ILE A 50 -31.58 -12.16 -39.59
CA ILE A 50 -31.23 -13.52 -39.98
C ILE A 50 -32.42 -14.41 -39.60
N HIS A 51 -33.03 -15.08 -40.58
CA HIS A 51 -34.05 -16.10 -40.38
C HIS A 51 -33.46 -17.50 -40.54
N PHE A 52 -33.60 -18.31 -39.53
CA PHE A 52 -33.32 -19.74 -39.65
C PHE A 52 -34.54 -20.49 -40.14
N ALA A 53 -34.39 -21.20 -41.25
CA ALA A 53 -35.41 -22.14 -41.71
C ALA A 53 -35.18 -23.55 -41.10
N ILE A 54 -36.15 -24.06 -40.36
CA ILE A 54 -36.15 -25.41 -39.79
C ILE A 54 -36.77 -26.34 -40.81
N LEU A 55 -35.90 -27.24 -41.33
CA LEU A 55 -36.42 -28.39 -42.13
C LEU A 55 -37.03 -29.41 -41.20
N LYS A 56 -38.29 -29.76 -41.48
CA LYS A 56 -38.99 -30.84 -40.85
C LYS A 56 -38.45 -32.18 -41.34
N GLU A 57 -37.71 -32.87 -40.51
CA GLU A 57 -37.63 -34.31 -40.56
C GLU A 57 -38.07 -34.88 -39.19
N SER A 58 -38.88 -35.94 -39.28
CA SER A 58 -39.54 -36.58 -38.15
C SER A 58 -38.56 -37.28 -37.20
N PHE A 59 -38.07 -36.58 -36.18
CA PHE A 59 -37.46 -37.26 -35.02
C PHE A 59 -38.53 -37.66 -34.02
N SER A 60 -38.51 -38.88 -33.62
CA SER A 60 -39.45 -39.45 -32.68
C SER A 60 -39.28 -38.73 -31.32
N MET A 61 -40.42 -38.40 -30.68
CA MET A 61 -40.52 -37.70 -29.34
C MET A 61 -39.69 -38.39 -28.25
N ARG A 62 -39.28 -39.68 -28.43
CA ARG A 62 -38.39 -40.35 -27.47
C ARG A 62 -36.97 -39.83 -27.43
N HIS A 63 -36.44 -39.38 -28.55
CA HIS A 63 -35.05 -38.85 -28.61
C HIS A 63 -34.95 -37.39 -28.08
N LEU A 64 -36.03 -36.61 -28.21
CA LEU A 64 -36.11 -35.27 -27.64
C LEU A 64 -36.16 -35.30 -26.09
N PHE A 65 -36.88 -36.35 -25.55
CA PHE A 65 -36.94 -36.51 -24.09
C PHE A 65 -35.61 -36.96 -23.48
N VAL A 66 -34.83 -37.77 -24.16
CA VAL A 66 -33.49 -38.21 -23.73
C VAL A 66 -32.48 -37.09 -23.84
N CYS A 67 -32.55 -36.21 -24.87
CA CYS A 67 -31.69 -35.05 -24.98
C CYS A 67 -32.08 -33.97 -23.97
N LEU A 68 -33.35 -33.73 -23.67
CA LEU A 68 -33.81 -32.78 -22.64
C LEU A 68 -33.49 -33.28 -21.22
N THR A 69 -33.62 -34.60 -20.95
CA THR A 69 -33.24 -35.15 -19.66
C THR A 69 -31.74 -35.20 -19.48
N SER A 70 -30.93 -35.41 -20.54
CA SER A 70 -29.47 -35.29 -20.48
C SER A 70 -29.02 -33.85 -20.34
N LEU A 71 -29.71 -32.87 -20.93
CA LEU A 71 -29.42 -31.45 -20.78
C LEU A 71 -29.85 -30.91 -19.39
N LEU A 72 -30.91 -31.49 -18.79
CA LEU A 72 -31.36 -31.18 -17.41
C LEU A 72 -30.48 -31.85 -16.35
N VAL A 73 -29.81 -32.95 -16.67
CA VAL A 73 -28.86 -33.62 -15.76
C VAL A 73 -27.46 -33.00 -15.83
N THR A 74 -27.11 -32.24 -16.89
CA THR A 74 -25.88 -31.44 -17.00
C THR A 74 -26.03 -29.97 -16.60
N LEU A 75 -27.22 -29.53 -16.26
CA LEU A 75 -27.39 -28.38 -15.38
C LEU A 75 -27.06 -28.87 -13.97
N SER A 76 -25.75 -29.16 -13.79
CA SER A 76 -25.11 -29.41 -12.52
C SER A 76 -25.63 -28.40 -11.55
N SER A 77 -26.35 -28.86 -10.55
CA SER A 77 -26.59 -28.12 -9.33
C SER A 77 -25.26 -27.49 -8.87
N THR A 78 -25.02 -26.22 -9.19
CA THR A 78 -24.23 -25.40 -8.30
C THR A 78 -24.90 -25.59 -6.95
N PRO A 79 -24.20 -26.07 -5.92
CA PRO A 79 -24.78 -26.18 -4.61
C PRO A 79 -25.35 -24.81 -4.28
N ASN A 80 -26.64 -24.75 -4.06
CA ASN A 80 -27.31 -23.52 -3.69
C ASN A 80 -26.96 -23.30 -2.22
N PHE A 81 -25.85 -22.61 -1.96
CA PHE A 81 -25.37 -22.26 -0.62
C PHE A 81 -26.34 -21.32 0.13
N ALA A 82 -27.47 -20.98 -0.47
CA ALA A 82 -28.41 -20.03 0.10
C ALA A 82 -29.20 -20.59 1.30
N ASP A 83 -29.26 -21.92 1.50
CA ASP A 83 -30.11 -22.53 2.54
C ASP A 83 -29.39 -22.88 3.86
N GLU A 84 -28.07 -23.02 3.90
CA GLU A 84 -27.34 -23.25 5.14
C GLU A 84 -25.99 -22.47 5.12
N ARG A 85 -25.99 -21.22 5.55
CA ARG A 85 -24.77 -20.47 5.78
C ARG A 85 -23.97 -21.09 6.94
N PRO A 86 -22.73 -21.55 6.72
CA PRO A 86 -21.95 -22.18 7.79
C PRO A 86 -21.55 -21.16 8.85
N ASN A 87 -21.37 -21.61 10.06
CA ASN A 87 -20.55 -20.88 11.03
C ASN A 87 -19.10 -20.89 10.59
N ILE A 88 -18.35 -19.84 10.90
CA ILE A 88 -16.98 -19.69 10.47
C ILE A 88 -16.10 -19.38 11.68
N VAL A 89 -15.06 -20.18 11.89
CA VAL A 89 -14.04 -19.96 12.92
C VAL A 89 -12.67 -19.86 12.24
N LEU A 90 -12.12 -18.66 12.22
CA LEU A 90 -10.77 -18.37 11.74
C LEU A 90 -9.83 -18.26 12.92
N ILE A 91 -8.91 -19.19 13.06
CA ILE A 91 -7.87 -19.22 14.10
C ILE A 91 -6.55 -18.77 13.46
N MET A 92 -5.93 -17.73 14.01
CA MET A 92 -4.65 -17.24 13.51
C MET A 92 -3.60 -17.25 14.64
N ALA A 93 -2.58 -18.09 14.49
CA ALA A 93 -1.40 -18.10 15.36
C ALA A 93 -0.56 -16.83 15.17
N ASP A 94 0.22 -16.46 16.18
CA ASP A 94 1.10 -15.29 16.20
C ASP A 94 2.57 -15.75 16.24
N ASP A 95 3.32 -15.56 15.16
CA ASP A 95 4.73 -15.93 15.00
C ASP A 95 4.99 -17.45 14.84
N LEU A 96 4.36 -18.12 13.88
CA LEU A 96 4.57 -19.55 13.66
C LEU A 96 4.66 -19.90 12.15
N GLY A 97 5.82 -20.38 11.71
CA GLY A 97 6.01 -20.93 10.38
C GLY A 97 5.55 -22.39 10.26
N VAL A 98 5.55 -22.92 9.06
CA VAL A 98 5.19 -24.32 8.78
C VAL A 98 6.04 -25.34 9.54
N GLU A 99 7.29 -24.99 9.84
CA GLU A 99 8.24 -25.84 10.56
C GLU A 99 7.84 -26.13 12.01
N GLY A 100 6.93 -25.34 12.56
CA GLY A 100 6.42 -25.52 13.92
C GLY A 100 5.25 -26.50 14.04
N ILE A 101 4.76 -27.09 12.94
CA ILE A 101 3.54 -27.92 12.91
C ILE A 101 3.84 -29.32 12.38
N GLY A 102 3.35 -30.36 13.11
CA GLY A 102 3.60 -31.77 12.80
C GLY A 102 3.13 -32.18 11.39
N CYS A 103 1.93 -31.83 10.98
CA CYS A 103 1.39 -32.18 9.65
C CYS A 103 2.15 -31.51 8.49
N TYR A 104 3.02 -30.54 8.74
CA TYR A 104 3.95 -29.95 7.76
C TYR A 104 5.37 -30.54 7.85
N GLY A 105 5.60 -31.52 8.72
CA GLY A 105 6.89 -32.17 8.89
C GLY A 105 7.75 -31.57 9.99
N GLY A 106 7.21 -30.70 10.82
CA GLY A 106 7.86 -30.24 12.06
C GLY A 106 7.98 -31.41 13.07
N THR A 107 9.11 -31.49 13.77
CA THR A 107 9.38 -32.56 14.74
C THR A 107 9.77 -32.05 16.12
N SER A 108 9.88 -30.72 16.29
CA SER A 108 10.26 -30.11 17.57
C SER A 108 9.11 -30.01 18.57
N TYR A 109 7.87 -29.99 18.12
CA TYR A 109 6.69 -29.72 18.97
C TYR A 109 5.56 -30.70 18.66
N ASN A 110 4.73 -31.00 19.68
CA ASN A 110 3.56 -31.83 19.50
C ASN A 110 2.34 -30.94 19.21
N THR A 111 1.73 -31.13 18.02
CA THR A 111 0.58 -30.36 17.58
C THR A 111 -0.63 -31.24 17.19
N PRO A 112 -1.08 -32.14 18.09
CA PRO A 112 -2.06 -33.17 17.76
C PRO A 112 -3.44 -32.61 17.34
N ALA A 113 -3.85 -31.45 17.86
CA ALA A 113 -5.13 -30.85 17.51
C ALA A 113 -5.11 -30.29 16.06
N ILE A 114 -4.05 -29.59 15.68
CA ILE A 114 -3.87 -29.06 14.31
C ILE A 114 -3.64 -30.22 13.34
N ASP A 115 -2.89 -31.25 13.73
CA ASP A 115 -2.68 -32.45 12.91
C ASP A 115 -3.97 -33.22 12.69
N ARG A 116 -4.85 -33.30 13.72
CA ARG A 116 -6.20 -33.84 13.61
C ARG A 116 -7.05 -33.02 12.62
N LEU A 117 -7.00 -31.68 12.73
CA LEU A 117 -7.70 -30.77 11.84
C LEU A 117 -7.28 -31.01 10.38
N ALA A 118 -5.97 -31.17 10.12
CA ALA A 118 -5.41 -31.47 8.81
C ALA A 118 -5.84 -32.85 8.28
N LYS A 119 -5.93 -33.86 9.13
CA LYS A 119 -6.41 -35.19 8.76
C LYS A 119 -7.89 -35.21 8.43
N GLN A 120 -8.69 -34.30 9.01
CA GLN A 120 -10.12 -34.19 8.80
C GLN A 120 -10.51 -33.18 7.71
N GLY A 121 -9.56 -32.49 7.11
CA GLY A 121 -9.78 -31.41 6.16
C GLY A 121 -8.76 -31.31 5.05
N VAL A 122 -8.51 -30.11 4.59
CA VAL A 122 -7.55 -29.79 3.53
C VAL A 122 -6.37 -29.01 4.13
N ARG A 123 -5.15 -29.48 3.85
CA ARG A 123 -3.89 -28.81 4.18
C ARG A 123 -3.31 -28.19 2.91
N PHE A 124 -3.07 -26.87 2.94
CA PHE A 124 -2.41 -26.16 1.83
C PHE A 124 -0.90 -26.19 2.03
N THR A 125 -0.14 -26.49 0.97
CA THR A 125 1.33 -26.54 1.01
C THR A 125 1.99 -25.22 0.65
N HIS A 126 1.24 -24.26 0.10
CA HIS A 126 1.75 -22.97 -0.38
C HIS A 126 0.87 -21.82 0.09
N ALA A 127 0.75 -21.64 1.41
CA ALA A 127 0.10 -20.50 2.01
C ALA A 127 1.14 -19.48 2.49
N TYR A 128 0.91 -18.21 2.15
CA TYR A 128 1.84 -17.13 2.41
C TYR A 128 1.19 -15.96 3.15
N ALA A 129 1.93 -15.47 4.13
CA ALA A 129 1.62 -14.28 4.90
C ALA A 129 2.70 -13.21 4.68
N GLN A 130 2.56 -12.05 5.31
CA GLN A 130 3.59 -11.02 5.30
C GLN A 130 4.66 -11.31 6.36
N PRO A 131 5.86 -10.70 6.27
CA PRO A 131 6.95 -10.98 7.21
C PRO A 131 6.66 -10.57 8.67
N LEU A 132 5.67 -9.71 8.91
CA LEU A 132 5.26 -9.23 10.24
C LEU A 132 3.74 -9.18 10.42
N CYS A 133 3.33 -9.33 11.67
CA CYS A 133 1.94 -9.47 12.10
C CYS A 133 1.00 -8.37 11.63
N THR A 134 1.31 -7.09 11.84
CA THR A 134 0.44 -5.99 11.39
C THR A 134 0.21 -6.01 9.88
N ASN A 135 1.28 -6.29 9.10
CA ASN A 135 1.18 -6.34 7.64
C ASN A 135 0.18 -7.40 7.16
N THR A 136 0.22 -8.60 7.75
CA THR A 136 -0.74 -9.67 7.45
C THR A 136 -2.14 -9.34 7.95
N ARG A 137 -2.27 -8.80 9.17
CA ARG A 137 -3.58 -8.47 9.77
C ARG A 137 -4.31 -7.40 8.96
N VAL A 138 -3.60 -6.40 8.41
CA VAL A 138 -4.17 -5.42 7.48
C VAL A 138 -4.67 -6.10 6.21
N GLN A 139 -3.90 -7.01 5.62
CA GLN A 139 -4.31 -7.74 4.41
C GLN A 139 -5.51 -8.65 4.66
N LEU A 140 -5.50 -9.39 5.77
CA LEU A 140 -6.60 -10.25 6.18
C LEU A 140 -7.91 -9.46 6.35
N MET A 141 -7.84 -8.31 7.01
CA MET A 141 -9.01 -7.46 7.26
C MET A 141 -9.55 -6.81 5.99
N THR A 142 -8.71 -6.50 5.01
CA THR A 142 -9.11 -5.66 3.87
C THR A 142 -9.13 -6.38 2.52
N GLY A 143 -8.56 -7.60 2.42
CA GLY A 143 -8.41 -8.32 1.15
C GLY A 143 -7.49 -7.62 0.15
N ARG A 144 -6.64 -6.70 0.60
CA ARG A 144 -5.79 -5.84 -0.24
C ARG A 144 -4.34 -5.93 0.15
N TYR A 145 -3.43 -5.81 -0.82
CA TYR A 145 -2.01 -5.72 -0.56
C TYR A 145 -1.62 -4.41 0.13
N ASN A 146 -0.64 -4.48 1.01
CA ASN A 146 -0.16 -3.33 1.81
C ASN A 146 0.36 -2.15 0.98
N ASN A 147 0.74 -2.35 -0.28
CA ASN A 147 1.08 -1.24 -1.16
C ASN A 147 -0.12 -0.33 -1.47
N ARG A 148 -1.35 -0.74 -1.15
CA ARG A 148 -2.56 0.04 -1.36
C ARG A 148 -3.06 0.76 -0.11
N ASN A 149 -2.80 0.21 1.10
CA ASN A 149 -3.45 0.68 2.36
C ASN A 149 -2.55 0.75 3.57
N TRP A 150 -1.25 0.61 3.40
CA TRP A 150 -0.33 0.71 4.50
C TRP A 150 -0.23 2.15 5.01
N LEU A 151 -0.50 2.34 6.30
CA LEU A 151 -0.23 3.60 6.99
C LEU A 151 1.02 3.46 7.86
N TYR A 152 0.91 2.73 8.98
CA TYR A 152 1.97 2.53 9.96
C TYR A 152 1.88 1.14 10.56
N PHE A 153 2.97 0.69 11.17
CA PHE A 153 2.91 -0.50 11.99
C PHE A 153 1.91 -0.31 13.16
N GLY A 154 1.04 -1.29 13.38
CA GLY A 154 0.01 -1.26 14.41
C GLY A 154 -1.24 -0.42 14.09
N ILE A 155 -1.39 0.07 12.85
CA ILE A 155 -2.50 0.94 12.46
C ILE A 155 -3.21 0.38 11.22
N LEU A 156 -4.52 0.18 11.33
CA LEU A 156 -5.44 0.01 10.21
C LEU A 156 -6.20 1.32 10.00
N ASP A 157 -6.29 1.78 8.77
CA ASP A 157 -7.06 2.97 8.42
C ASP A 157 -8.52 2.81 8.85
N PRO A 158 -9.05 3.70 9.70
CA PRO A 158 -10.46 3.64 10.15
C PRO A 158 -11.50 3.71 9.03
N ARG A 159 -11.09 4.09 7.82
CA ARG A 159 -11.97 4.18 6.65
C ARG A 159 -12.07 2.88 5.85
N GLU A 160 -11.22 1.90 6.15
CA GLU A 160 -11.27 0.62 5.44
C GLU A 160 -12.52 -0.17 5.81
N LYS A 161 -13.15 -0.77 4.81
CA LYS A 161 -14.17 -1.77 5.04
C LYS A 161 -13.50 -3.12 5.29
N THR A 162 -13.75 -3.69 6.46
CA THR A 162 -13.04 -4.87 6.94
C THR A 162 -13.85 -6.15 6.75
N LEU A 163 -13.17 -7.28 6.93
CA LEU A 163 -13.79 -8.60 6.99
C LEU A 163 -14.96 -8.64 7.99
N GLY A 164 -14.82 -8.03 9.18
CA GLY A 164 -15.91 -7.95 10.16
C GLY A 164 -17.14 -7.24 9.61
N HIS A 165 -16.98 -6.14 8.90
CA HIS A 165 -18.09 -5.44 8.25
C HIS A 165 -18.81 -6.33 7.22
N TYR A 166 -18.08 -7.03 6.37
CA TYR A 166 -18.65 -7.93 5.35
C TYR A 166 -19.41 -9.08 5.98
N MET A 167 -18.89 -9.66 7.07
CA MET A 167 -19.55 -10.75 7.79
C MET A 167 -20.82 -10.26 8.48
N LYS A 168 -20.78 -9.08 9.10
CA LYS A 168 -21.97 -8.46 9.72
C LYS A 168 -23.05 -8.15 8.68
N GLU A 169 -22.68 -7.59 7.53
CA GLU A 169 -23.60 -7.36 6.40
C GLU A 169 -24.17 -8.67 5.83
N ALA A 170 -23.43 -9.77 5.95
CA ALA A 170 -23.93 -11.09 5.61
C ALA A 170 -24.88 -11.69 6.67
N GLY A 171 -25.10 -10.99 7.79
CA GLY A 171 -26.01 -11.39 8.87
C GLY A 171 -25.39 -12.34 9.88
N TYR A 172 -24.06 -12.32 10.04
CA TYR A 172 -23.35 -13.05 11.08
C TYR A 172 -23.27 -12.24 12.36
N SER A 173 -23.38 -12.90 13.50
CA SER A 173 -22.87 -12.39 14.77
C SER A 173 -21.36 -12.53 14.76
N THR A 174 -20.64 -11.47 15.10
CA THR A 174 -19.18 -11.40 14.90
C THR A 174 -18.44 -11.28 16.22
N CYS A 175 -17.39 -12.09 16.40
CA CYS A 175 -16.57 -12.14 17.59
C CYS A 175 -15.08 -12.09 17.23
N ILE A 176 -14.29 -11.35 18.02
CA ILE A 176 -12.82 -11.43 18.00
C ILE A 176 -12.26 -11.61 19.40
N ALA A 177 -11.33 -12.55 19.56
CA ALA A 177 -10.61 -12.74 20.81
C ALA A 177 -9.09 -12.84 20.58
N GLY A 178 -8.30 -12.23 21.48
CA GLY A 178 -6.85 -12.26 21.45
C GLY A 178 -6.20 -10.95 21.05
N LYS A 179 -5.43 -10.93 19.94
CA LYS A 179 -4.60 -9.79 19.52
C LYS A 179 -5.23 -9.01 18.39
N TRP A 180 -5.60 -7.74 18.62
CA TRP A 180 -6.04 -6.83 17.57
C TRP A 180 -4.86 -6.17 16.82
N GLN A 181 -4.08 -5.38 17.51
CA GLN A 181 -2.86 -4.70 17.02
C GLN A 181 -3.08 -3.82 15.77
N LEU A 182 -4.23 -3.20 15.61
CA LEU A 182 -4.59 -2.37 14.45
C LEU A 182 -5.11 -0.98 14.86
N GLN A 183 -5.18 -0.69 16.18
CA GLN A 183 -5.74 0.56 16.72
C GLN A 183 -4.69 1.59 17.10
N SER A 184 -3.56 1.15 17.67
CA SER A 184 -2.50 2.01 18.19
C SER A 184 -1.14 1.35 18.11
N TYR A 185 -0.10 2.18 17.90
CA TYR A 185 1.28 1.77 18.08
C TYR A 185 2.11 2.97 18.55
N ASP A 186 2.22 3.11 19.83
CA ASP A 186 2.75 4.30 20.50
C ASP A 186 3.77 3.97 21.60
N PRO A 187 4.85 3.21 21.29
CA PRO A 187 5.88 2.92 22.27
C PRO A 187 6.53 4.21 22.79
N PRO A 188 6.74 4.35 24.10
CA PRO A 188 7.09 5.63 24.75
C PRO A 188 8.40 6.23 24.26
N SER A 189 9.35 5.39 23.92
CA SER A 189 10.69 5.81 23.46
C SER A 189 10.74 6.14 21.98
N TYR A 190 9.64 5.97 21.24
CA TYR A 190 9.63 6.21 19.80
C TYR A 190 9.13 7.61 19.45
N PRO A 191 9.92 8.41 18.70
CA PRO A 191 9.54 9.78 18.35
C PRO A 191 8.18 9.84 17.65
N GLY A 192 7.31 10.75 18.11
CA GLY A 192 5.96 10.92 17.56
C GLY A 192 4.99 9.77 17.83
N ALA A 193 5.33 8.80 18.68
CA ALA A 193 4.46 7.68 19.02
C ALA A 193 3.11 8.12 19.58
N SER A 194 3.11 9.12 20.48
CA SER A 194 1.87 9.67 21.06
C SER A 194 0.89 10.20 20.01
N LEU A 195 1.38 10.60 18.84
CA LEU A 195 0.54 11.05 17.72
C LEU A 195 -0.18 9.89 17.01
N ARG A 196 0.27 8.67 17.23
CA ARG A 196 -0.34 7.45 16.64
C ARG A 196 -1.28 6.73 17.59
N ARG A 197 -1.37 7.20 18.86
CA ARG A 197 -2.26 6.62 19.85
C ARG A 197 -3.72 6.74 19.40
N GLY A 198 -4.41 5.59 19.27
CA GLY A 198 -5.82 5.52 18.90
C GLY A 198 -6.15 6.01 17.48
N GLN A 199 -5.17 6.13 16.58
CA GLN A 199 -5.42 6.58 15.20
C GLN A 199 -5.89 5.46 14.26
N GLY A 200 -5.72 4.21 14.66
CA GLY A 200 -6.18 3.06 13.91
C GLY A 200 -7.61 2.69 14.27
N MET A 201 -8.12 1.72 13.53
CA MET A 201 -9.49 1.22 13.69
C MET A 201 -9.65 0.43 14.98
N LYS A 202 -10.68 0.70 15.76
CA LYS A 202 -11.09 -0.12 16.90
C LYS A 202 -11.74 -1.41 16.41
N ALA A 203 -11.71 -2.46 17.23
CA ALA A 203 -12.32 -3.73 16.87
C ALA A 203 -13.86 -3.61 16.68
N ALA A 204 -14.53 -2.85 17.54
CA ALA A 204 -15.96 -2.56 17.41
C ALA A 204 -16.26 -1.81 16.09
N ASP A 205 -15.44 -0.83 15.74
CA ASP A 205 -15.57 -0.07 14.49
C ASP A 205 -15.20 -0.92 13.26
N ALA A 206 -14.47 -2.03 13.44
CA ALA A 206 -14.13 -2.99 12.40
C ALA A 206 -15.22 -4.04 12.15
N GLY A 207 -16.38 -3.91 12.77
CA GLY A 207 -17.53 -4.78 12.56
C GLY A 207 -17.59 -6.01 13.47
N PHE A 208 -16.86 -6.01 14.60
CA PHE A 208 -16.99 -7.07 15.62
C PHE A 208 -17.98 -6.66 16.70
N ASP A 209 -19.01 -7.49 16.92
CA ASP A 209 -20.07 -7.23 17.89
C ASP A 209 -19.58 -7.47 19.31
N GLU A 210 -18.78 -8.51 19.51
CA GLU A 210 -18.22 -8.89 20.80
C GLU A 210 -16.70 -9.10 20.67
N TYR A 211 -15.96 -8.67 21.68
CA TYR A 211 -14.51 -8.81 21.67
C TYR A 211 -13.90 -8.92 23.06
N SER A 212 -12.86 -9.74 23.17
CA SER A 212 -11.95 -9.82 24.30
C SER A 212 -10.52 -9.74 23.80
N LEU A 213 -9.83 -8.61 24.05
CA LEU A 213 -8.61 -8.28 23.34
C LEU A 213 -7.46 -7.92 24.28
N PHE A 214 -6.29 -8.38 23.92
CA PHE A 214 -5.03 -7.85 24.36
C PHE A 214 -4.53 -6.77 23.37
N HIS A 215 -3.89 -5.72 23.88
CA HIS A 215 -3.27 -4.69 23.03
C HIS A 215 -4.28 -3.91 22.18
N ALA A 216 -5.42 -3.54 22.79
CA ALA A 216 -6.47 -2.81 22.11
C ALA A 216 -6.21 -1.31 22.09
N TRP A 217 -5.74 -0.73 23.18
CA TRP A 217 -5.68 0.73 23.37
C TRP A 217 -4.34 1.36 22.95
N HIS A 218 -3.26 1.06 23.66
CA HIS A 218 -1.94 1.60 23.40
C HIS A 218 -0.84 0.70 23.95
N THR A 219 0.39 0.96 23.55
CA THR A 219 1.50 0.03 23.74
C THR A 219 1.95 -0.05 25.19
N GLU A 220 1.84 1.05 25.95
CA GLU A 220 2.37 1.15 27.32
C GLU A 220 1.50 0.48 28.37
N ASP A 221 0.19 0.64 28.27
CA ASP A 221 -0.77 0.17 29.28
C ASP A 221 -1.35 -1.20 28.97
N LYS A 222 -0.70 -1.93 28.09
CA LYS A 222 -1.22 -3.23 27.65
C LYS A 222 -1.16 -4.32 28.71
N GLY A 223 -0.33 -4.18 29.72
CA GLY A 223 -0.12 -5.18 30.74
C GLY A 223 0.40 -6.53 30.19
N SER A 224 0.17 -7.60 30.96
CA SER A 224 0.46 -8.96 30.49
C SER A 224 -0.60 -9.47 29.53
N ARG A 225 -0.20 -10.29 28.57
CA ARG A 225 -1.10 -11.05 27.70
C ARG A 225 -1.21 -12.52 28.07
N PHE A 226 -0.36 -12.94 28.97
CA PHE A 226 -0.23 -14.34 29.41
C PHE A 226 -0.71 -14.49 30.84
N ALA A 227 0.21 -14.66 31.82
CA ALA A 227 -0.17 -14.77 33.22
C ALA A 227 -0.71 -13.44 33.77
N ASP A 228 -1.76 -13.50 34.58
CA ASP A 228 -2.42 -12.34 35.21
C ASP A 228 -2.74 -11.24 34.18
N PRO A 229 -3.50 -11.53 33.09
CA PRO A 229 -3.61 -10.67 31.92
C PRO A 229 -4.37 -9.38 32.19
N THR A 230 -4.05 -8.36 31.39
CA THR A 230 -4.85 -7.15 31.24
C THR A 230 -5.54 -7.19 29.87
N LEU A 231 -6.86 -7.18 29.84
CA LEU A 231 -7.67 -7.34 28.64
C LEU A 231 -8.69 -6.20 28.52
N GLU A 232 -9.11 -5.92 27.31
CA GLU A 232 -10.30 -5.11 27.04
C GLU A 232 -11.39 -6.04 26.50
N GLU A 233 -12.50 -6.13 27.21
CA GLU A 233 -13.63 -6.98 26.85
C GLU A 233 -14.88 -6.13 26.68
N ASN A 234 -15.40 -6.06 25.45
CA ASN A 234 -16.61 -5.31 25.09
C ASN A 234 -16.61 -3.84 25.58
N GLY A 235 -15.42 -3.21 25.62
CA GLY A 235 -15.25 -1.82 26.07
C GLY A 235 -14.89 -1.68 27.55
N GLU A 236 -14.90 -2.74 28.32
CA GLU A 236 -14.45 -2.76 29.70
C GLU A 236 -12.99 -3.19 29.81
N LEU A 237 -12.19 -2.43 30.58
CA LEU A 237 -10.78 -2.75 30.81
C LEU A 237 -10.62 -3.60 32.07
N LEU A 238 -10.35 -4.89 31.89
CA LEU A 238 -10.09 -5.87 32.92
C LEU A 238 -8.59 -5.89 33.23
N ARG A 239 -8.18 -5.39 34.39
CA ARG A 239 -6.76 -5.27 34.78
C ARG A 239 -6.32 -6.39 35.69
N GLU A 240 -5.15 -6.97 35.36
CA GLU A 240 -4.45 -7.91 36.21
C GLU A 240 -5.34 -9.03 36.77
N LEU A 241 -5.99 -9.79 35.87
CA LEU A 241 -6.85 -10.91 36.27
C LEU A 241 -6.03 -12.00 36.96
N LYS A 242 -5.88 -11.85 38.27
CA LYS A 242 -4.98 -12.68 39.11
C LYS A 242 -5.33 -14.15 39.07
N GLY A 243 -4.35 -14.95 38.72
CA GLY A 243 -4.49 -16.40 38.65
C GLY A 243 -4.96 -16.89 37.28
N GLU A 244 -5.37 -16.00 36.39
CA GLU A 244 -5.79 -16.36 35.05
C GLU A 244 -4.62 -16.42 34.07
N TYR A 245 -4.87 -17.12 32.96
CA TYR A 245 -3.99 -17.16 31.79
C TYR A 245 -4.73 -16.66 30.57
N GLY A 246 -4.23 -15.61 29.91
CA GLY A 246 -4.94 -14.94 28.83
C GLY A 246 -5.43 -15.86 27.71
N PRO A 247 -4.61 -16.79 27.18
CA PRO A 247 -5.09 -17.76 26.20
C PRO A 247 -6.28 -18.62 26.67
N ASP A 248 -6.34 -18.99 27.96
CA ASP A 248 -7.49 -19.73 28.53
C ASP A 248 -8.73 -18.85 28.60
N HIS A 249 -8.57 -17.60 29.01
CA HIS A 249 -9.65 -16.63 29.07
C HIS A 249 -10.28 -16.45 27.68
N TRP A 250 -9.46 -16.28 26.62
CA TRP A 250 -9.99 -16.15 25.25
C TRP A 250 -10.68 -17.40 24.73
N VAL A 251 -10.18 -18.60 25.04
CA VAL A 251 -10.86 -19.85 24.70
C VAL A 251 -12.21 -19.93 25.39
N HIS A 252 -12.28 -19.54 26.67
CA HIS A 252 -13.55 -19.50 27.40
C HIS A 252 -14.53 -18.51 26.78
N PHE A 253 -14.10 -17.30 26.51
CA PHE A 253 -14.91 -16.26 25.87
C PHE A 253 -15.47 -16.72 24.50
N ILE A 254 -14.65 -17.34 23.67
CA ILE A 254 -15.05 -17.87 22.36
C ILE A 254 -16.08 -18.98 22.52
N ASN A 255 -15.84 -19.92 23.44
CA ASN A 255 -16.73 -21.08 23.65
C ASN A 255 -18.09 -20.63 24.19
N ASP A 256 -18.11 -19.66 25.11
CA ASP A 256 -19.35 -19.04 25.59
C ASP A 256 -20.11 -18.35 24.45
N PHE A 257 -19.43 -17.54 23.64
CA PHE A 257 -20.03 -16.90 22.46
C PHE A 257 -20.65 -17.93 21.49
N ILE A 258 -19.93 -19.00 21.16
CA ILE A 258 -20.41 -20.07 20.27
C ILE A 258 -21.67 -20.74 20.86
N THR A 259 -21.67 -21.02 22.16
CA THR A 259 -22.82 -21.63 22.85
C THR A 259 -24.06 -20.76 22.77
N ARG A 260 -23.92 -19.46 23.11
CA ARG A 260 -25.02 -18.50 23.04
C ARG A 260 -25.59 -18.36 21.62
N LYS A 261 -24.69 -18.25 20.59
CA LYS A 261 -25.14 -18.08 19.20
C LYS A 261 -25.78 -19.34 18.62
N LYS A 262 -25.34 -20.54 19.06
CA LYS A 262 -26.05 -21.79 18.75
C LYS A 262 -27.48 -21.77 19.32
N ASP A 263 -27.64 -21.37 20.58
CA ASP A 263 -28.96 -21.34 21.24
C ASP A 263 -29.88 -20.26 20.63
N GLU A 264 -29.31 -19.19 20.06
CA GLU A 264 -30.00 -18.13 19.30
C GLU A 264 -30.30 -18.52 17.84
N GLU A 265 -29.84 -19.69 17.38
CA GLU A 265 -29.87 -20.11 15.95
C GLU A 265 -29.29 -19.08 14.97
N GLN A 266 -28.29 -18.32 15.43
CA GLN A 266 -27.64 -17.29 14.64
C GLN A 266 -26.33 -17.80 14.03
N PRO A 267 -26.07 -17.61 12.73
CA PRO A 267 -24.77 -17.91 12.16
C PRO A 267 -23.72 -16.96 12.76
N PHE A 268 -22.54 -17.51 13.10
CA PHE A 268 -21.48 -16.75 13.73
C PHE A 268 -20.17 -16.79 12.97
N PHE A 269 -19.42 -15.70 13.08
CA PHE A 269 -18.05 -15.57 12.66
C PHE A 269 -17.15 -15.28 13.87
N VAL A 270 -16.21 -16.17 14.13
CA VAL A 270 -15.20 -16.01 15.18
C VAL A 270 -13.84 -15.79 14.51
N TYR A 271 -13.15 -14.71 14.87
CA TYR A 271 -11.74 -14.52 14.58
C TYR A 271 -10.92 -14.69 15.87
N TYR A 272 -10.37 -15.90 16.06
CA TYR A 272 -9.45 -16.18 17.17
C TYR A 272 -8.04 -15.74 16.77
N ALA A 273 -7.70 -14.50 17.05
CA ALA A 273 -6.41 -13.90 16.79
C ALA A 273 -5.48 -14.20 17.98
N MET A 274 -4.88 -15.38 17.99
CA MET A 274 -4.06 -15.85 19.11
C MET A 274 -2.91 -14.91 19.45
N ALA A 275 -2.47 -14.91 20.71
CA ALA A 275 -1.23 -14.28 21.13
C ALA A 275 -0.06 -15.30 21.26
N LEU A 276 -0.36 -16.58 21.15
CA LEU A 276 0.61 -17.67 21.17
C LEU A 276 1.08 -18.02 19.74
N PRO A 277 2.35 -18.41 19.58
CA PRO A 277 3.43 -18.46 20.58
C PRO A 277 4.36 -17.23 20.55
N HIS A 278 3.82 -16.03 20.37
CA HIS A 278 4.59 -14.78 20.30
C HIS A 278 5.32 -14.46 21.62
N ARG A 279 6.51 -13.89 21.51
CA ARG A 279 7.27 -13.38 22.67
C ARG A 279 6.47 -12.34 23.50
N PRO A 280 6.74 -12.17 24.82
CA PRO A 280 7.85 -12.78 25.53
C PRO A 280 7.64 -14.29 25.71
N PHE A 281 8.75 -15.06 25.59
CA PHE A 281 8.72 -16.50 25.83
C PHE A 281 8.71 -16.75 27.32
N VAL A 282 7.56 -17.19 27.82
CA VAL A 282 7.27 -17.35 29.26
C VAL A 282 6.55 -18.67 29.52
N PRO A 283 6.59 -19.16 30.77
CA PRO A 283 5.89 -20.40 31.12
C PRO A 283 4.40 -20.35 30.81
N THR A 284 3.85 -21.47 30.38
CA THR A 284 2.42 -21.73 30.27
C THR A 284 1.90 -22.47 31.51
N PRO A 285 0.60 -22.60 31.74
CA PRO A 285 0.04 -23.40 32.82
C PRO A 285 0.53 -24.86 32.88
N ASP A 286 0.97 -25.41 31.74
CA ASP A 286 1.49 -26.79 31.65
C ASP A 286 3.00 -26.85 31.85
N SER A 287 3.71 -25.70 31.95
CA SER A 287 5.13 -25.66 32.20
C SER A 287 5.45 -25.99 33.67
N SER A 288 6.51 -26.71 33.91
CA SER A 288 6.97 -27.07 35.28
C SER A 288 7.21 -25.84 36.17
N ASP A 289 7.60 -24.72 35.55
CA ASP A 289 7.92 -23.46 36.24
C ASP A 289 6.71 -22.57 36.47
N TRP A 290 5.52 -22.96 36.06
CA TRP A 290 4.32 -22.13 36.17
C TRP A 290 4.04 -21.58 37.55
N SER A 291 4.25 -22.37 38.57
CA SER A 291 4.09 -21.93 39.98
C SER A 291 5.03 -20.80 40.37
N GLN A 292 6.13 -20.62 39.66
CA GLN A 292 7.17 -19.61 39.91
C GLN A 292 7.07 -18.42 38.93
N ARG A 293 6.07 -18.37 38.05
CA ARG A 293 5.89 -17.38 36.96
C ARG A 293 6.07 -15.92 37.41
N ALA A 294 5.62 -15.58 38.60
CA ALA A 294 5.74 -14.22 39.15
C ALA A 294 7.20 -13.81 39.45
N ARG A 295 8.13 -14.74 39.48
CA ARG A 295 9.57 -14.52 39.72
C ARG A 295 10.36 -14.51 38.41
N ILE A 296 9.74 -14.89 37.29
CA ILE A 296 10.37 -14.94 35.98
C ILE A 296 10.18 -13.58 35.33
N SER A 297 11.18 -12.71 35.46
CA SER A 297 11.17 -11.35 34.90
C SER A 297 11.56 -11.31 33.44
N ASP A 298 12.33 -12.29 32.97
CA ASP A 298 12.94 -12.31 31.66
C ASP A 298 12.35 -13.40 30.74
N GLU A 299 12.29 -13.14 29.43
CA GLU A 299 11.93 -14.16 28.46
C GLU A 299 13.05 -15.18 28.28
N ASP A 300 12.68 -16.44 28.11
CA ASP A 300 13.63 -17.51 27.79
C ASP A 300 13.08 -18.38 26.65
N VAL A 301 13.89 -18.56 25.60
CA VAL A 301 13.52 -19.38 24.43
C VAL A 301 13.17 -20.84 24.78
N ARG A 302 13.60 -21.34 25.96
CA ARG A 302 13.24 -22.68 26.42
C ARG A 302 11.73 -22.90 26.61
N TYR A 303 10.96 -21.83 26.78
CA TYR A 303 9.50 -21.91 26.93
C TYR A 303 8.75 -21.91 25.59
N PHE A 304 9.44 -21.70 24.49
CA PHE A 304 8.78 -21.67 23.18
C PHE A 304 8.10 -23.01 22.82
N PRO A 305 8.70 -24.18 23.09
CA PRO A 305 8.01 -25.47 22.92
C PRO A 305 6.69 -25.54 23.71
N ASP A 306 6.73 -25.20 25.01
CA ASP A 306 5.53 -25.19 25.86
C ASP A 306 4.44 -24.27 25.30
N MET A 307 4.84 -23.10 24.78
CA MET A 307 3.90 -22.14 24.18
C MET A 307 3.27 -22.65 22.88
N VAL A 308 4.01 -23.38 22.04
CA VAL A 308 3.47 -23.99 20.81
C VAL A 308 2.49 -25.13 21.17
N GLU A 309 2.86 -25.99 22.12
CA GLU A 309 2.00 -27.09 22.57
C GLU A 309 0.72 -26.57 23.26
N TYR A 310 0.85 -25.50 24.04
CA TYR A 310 -0.31 -24.85 24.66
C TYR A 310 -1.19 -24.13 23.63
N MET A 311 -0.60 -23.55 22.59
CA MET A 311 -1.37 -23.03 21.44
C MET A 311 -2.21 -24.13 20.79
N ASP A 312 -1.61 -25.28 20.50
CA ASP A 312 -2.33 -26.44 19.94
C ASP A 312 -3.45 -26.94 20.88
N LYS A 313 -3.19 -26.96 22.16
CA LYS A 313 -4.20 -27.27 23.19
C LYS A 313 -5.38 -26.30 23.16
N CYS A 314 -5.12 -24.99 23.02
CA CYS A 314 -6.18 -23.99 22.87
C CYS A 314 -7.00 -24.19 21.60
N VAL A 315 -6.35 -24.49 20.48
CA VAL A 315 -7.00 -24.85 19.22
C VAL A 315 -7.89 -26.08 19.41
N GLY A 316 -7.35 -27.12 20.07
CA GLY A 316 -8.10 -28.34 20.37
C GLY A 316 -9.37 -28.07 21.18
N ARG A 317 -9.29 -27.25 22.23
CA ARG A 317 -10.44 -26.90 23.10
C ARG A 317 -11.57 -26.20 22.34
N VAL A 318 -11.25 -25.31 21.40
CA VAL A 318 -12.27 -24.66 20.56
C VAL A 318 -12.90 -25.66 19.59
N ILE A 319 -12.09 -26.51 18.95
CA ILE A 319 -12.58 -27.55 18.03
C ILE A 319 -13.46 -28.57 18.75
N ASP A 320 -13.01 -29.07 19.91
CA ASP A 320 -13.76 -30.05 20.71
C ASP A 320 -15.08 -29.46 21.22
N HIS A 321 -15.13 -28.17 21.53
CA HIS A 321 -16.35 -27.49 21.93
C HIS A 321 -17.35 -27.45 20.76
N ILE A 322 -16.94 -27.10 19.56
CA ILE A 322 -17.77 -27.12 18.34
C ILE A 322 -18.31 -28.54 18.09
N ASP A 323 -17.44 -29.55 18.19
CA ASP A 323 -17.79 -30.95 17.95
C ASP A 323 -18.78 -31.45 19.01
N ASN A 324 -18.56 -31.13 20.29
CA ASN A 324 -19.46 -31.49 21.41
C ASN A 324 -20.84 -30.83 21.31
N LEU A 325 -20.94 -29.65 20.72
CA LEU A 325 -22.21 -28.99 20.46
C LEU A 325 -22.94 -29.52 19.21
N GLY A 326 -22.32 -30.46 18.47
CA GLY A 326 -22.89 -31.05 17.25
C GLY A 326 -22.89 -30.05 16.07
N LEU A 327 -22.05 -29.03 16.12
CA LEU A 327 -21.93 -27.96 15.10
C LEU A 327 -20.88 -28.26 14.01
N ASP A 328 -20.12 -29.34 14.11
CA ASP A 328 -19.01 -29.68 13.25
C ASP A 328 -19.33 -29.73 11.75
N LYS A 329 -20.54 -30.19 11.39
CA LYS A 329 -21.03 -30.27 10.00
C LYS A 329 -21.40 -28.90 9.42
N ASN A 330 -21.81 -27.98 10.29
CA ASN A 330 -22.19 -26.61 9.90
C ASN A 330 -21.17 -25.54 10.31
N THR A 331 -19.95 -25.93 10.61
CA THR A 331 -18.89 -25.00 10.98
C THR A 331 -17.63 -25.24 10.18
N VAL A 332 -17.15 -24.19 9.50
CA VAL A 332 -15.82 -24.16 8.86
C VAL A 332 -14.81 -23.69 9.88
N VAL A 333 -13.76 -24.48 10.09
CA VAL A 333 -12.61 -24.11 10.94
C VAL A 333 -11.38 -23.93 10.05
N LEU A 334 -10.79 -22.74 10.08
CA LEU A 334 -9.55 -22.43 9.38
C LEU A 334 -8.44 -22.15 10.42
N PHE A 335 -7.30 -22.79 10.26
CA PHE A 335 -6.08 -22.48 11.03
C PHE A 335 -5.03 -21.86 10.11
N PHE A 336 -4.49 -20.71 10.48
CA PHE A 336 -3.51 -19.94 9.71
C PHE A 336 -2.50 -19.28 10.66
N SER A 337 -1.39 -18.72 10.16
CA SER A 337 -0.46 -17.92 10.97
C SER A 337 -0.17 -16.57 10.30
N ASP A 338 0.15 -15.56 11.11
CA ASP A 338 0.35 -14.19 10.60
C ASP A 338 1.75 -13.93 10.03
N ASN A 339 2.76 -14.68 10.42
CA ASN A 339 4.12 -14.66 9.86
C ASN A 339 4.92 -15.87 10.36
N GLY A 340 6.12 -16.02 9.83
CA GLY A 340 7.02 -17.10 10.26
C GLY A 340 7.52 -16.97 11.70
N THR A 341 8.08 -18.05 12.21
CA THR A 341 8.61 -18.19 13.58
C THR A 341 9.68 -17.14 13.90
N HIS A 342 9.77 -16.75 15.17
CA HIS A 342 10.73 -15.77 15.65
C HIS A 342 12.19 -16.20 15.40
N GLN A 343 13.05 -15.25 15.00
CA GLN A 343 14.44 -15.51 14.56
C GLN A 343 15.37 -16.17 15.62
N LYS A 344 15.03 -16.09 16.91
CA LYS A 344 15.78 -16.78 17.99
C LYS A 344 15.49 -18.29 18.08
N ILE A 345 14.48 -18.77 17.37
CA ILE A 345 14.01 -20.14 17.41
C ILE A 345 14.57 -20.92 16.22
N THR A 346 15.03 -22.13 16.48
CA THR A 346 15.35 -23.13 15.45
C THR A 346 14.47 -24.34 15.70
N SER A 347 13.71 -24.75 14.71
CA SER A 347 12.81 -25.90 14.77
C SER A 347 13.35 -27.03 13.91
N GLU A 348 13.34 -28.27 14.42
CA GLU A 348 13.68 -29.45 13.66
C GLU A 348 12.52 -29.89 12.79
N THR A 349 12.84 -30.35 11.58
CA THR A 349 11.88 -30.90 10.62
C THR A 349 12.41 -32.20 10.01
N LEU A 350 11.53 -32.95 9.36
CA LEU A 350 11.92 -34.16 8.60
C LEU A 350 13.01 -33.90 7.54
N THR A 351 13.19 -32.63 7.13
CA THR A 351 14.18 -32.22 6.12
C THR A 351 15.37 -31.45 6.70
N GLY A 352 15.48 -31.39 8.01
CA GLY A 352 16.53 -30.68 8.75
C GLY A 352 16.06 -29.42 9.47
N PRO A 353 16.96 -28.73 10.18
CA PRO A 353 16.63 -27.58 10.99
C PRO A 353 16.23 -26.36 10.15
N VAL A 354 15.24 -25.62 10.62
CA VAL A 354 14.78 -24.35 10.07
C VAL A 354 14.91 -23.27 11.14
N VAL A 355 15.69 -22.23 10.83
CA VAL A 355 15.78 -21.02 11.66
C VAL A 355 14.61 -20.10 11.36
N GLY A 356 13.92 -19.62 12.37
CA GLY A 356 12.79 -18.72 12.22
C GLY A 356 13.11 -17.45 11.40
N GLY A 357 12.15 -17.00 10.64
CA GLY A 357 12.30 -15.92 9.66
C GLY A 357 11.48 -14.66 9.93
N LYS A 358 10.83 -14.52 11.10
CA LYS A 358 10.01 -13.33 11.41
C LYS A 358 10.72 -12.02 11.05
N GLY A 359 10.03 -11.14 10.35
CA GLY A 359 10.59 -9.86 9.90
C GLY A 359 11.46 -9.94 8.64
N ARG A 360 11.80 -11.15 8.18
CA ARG A 360 12.55 -11.38 6.93
C ARG A 360 11.61 -11.77 5.81
N THR A 361 11.95 -11.34 4.60
CA THR A 361 11.18 -11.68 3.40
C THR A 361 11.50 -13.06 2.84
N THR A 362 12.44 -13.82 3.44
CA THR A 362 12.75 -15.20 3.04
C THR A 362 11.57 -16.14 3.26
N ASP A 363 11.65 -17.35 2.72
CA ASP A 363 10.57 -18.35 2.83
C ASP A 363 10.18 -18.60 4.29
N ALA A 364 11.13 -18.79 5.19
CA ALA A 364 10.89 -18.97 6.63
C ALA A 364 10.19 -17.78 7.33
N GLY A 365 10.14 -16.60 6.71
CA GLY A 365 9.44 -15.44 7.25
C GLY A 365 8.01 -15.28 6.75
N THR A 366 7.65 -15.94 5.65
CA THR A 366 6.39 -15.71 4.94
C THR A 366 5.59 -16.98 4.65
N HIS A 367 6.19 -18.15 4.68
CA HIS A 367 5.54 -19.43 4.46
C HIS A 367 4.90 -19.93 5.77
N VAL A 368 3.59 -20.00 5.80
CA VAL A 368 2.81 -20.25 7.00
C VAL A 368 1.83 -21.41 6.81
N PRO A 369 1.41 -22.10 7.89
CA PRO A 369 0.42 -23.15 7.79
C PRO A 369 -0.95 -22.61 7.40
N LEU A 370 -1.69 -23.37 6.59
CA LEU A 370 -3.12 -23.19 6.35
C LEU A 370 -3.79 -24.55 6.30
N VAL A 371 -4.69 -24.78 7.25
CA VAL A 371 -5.52 -25.98 7.34
C VAL A 371 -6.97 -25.56 7.42
N VAL A 372 -7.85 -26.23 6.66
CA VAL A 372 -9.29 -25.96 6.64
C VAL A 372 -10.05 -27.24 6.87
N ARG A 373 -10.95 -27.26 7.87
CA ARG A 373 -11.90 -28.35 8.11
C ARG A 373 -13.34 -27.89 7.89
N TRP A 374 -14.09 -28.67 7.16
CA TRP A 374 -15.55 -28.56 7.07
C TRP A 374 -16.14 -29.95 6.96
N THR A 375 -16.55 -30.51 8.09
CA THR A 375 -16.92 -31.93 8.24
C THR A 375 -18.02 -32.34 7.27
N GLY A 376 -17.76 -33.34 6.43
CA GLY A 376 -18.70 -33.86 5.47
C GLY A 376 -19.05 -32.95 4.28
N LYS A 377 -18.46 -31.78 4.18
CA LYS A 377 -18.68 -30.85 3.07
C LYS A 377 -17.48 -30.78 2.13
N ILE A 378 -16.24 -30.85 2.62
CA ILE A 378 -15.04 -30.86 1.81
C ILE A 378 -14.29 -32.20 1.91
N SER A 379 -13.59 -32.58 0.84
CA SER A 379 -12.78 -33.79 0.84
C SER A 379 -11.46 -33.56 1.58
N GLN A 380 -11.03 -34.57 2.34
CA GLN A 380 -9.73 -34.56 3.01
C GLN A 380 -8.59 -34.61 1.97
N GLY A 381 -7.48 -33.92 2.23
CA GLY A 381 -6.35 -34.00 1.35
C GLY A 381 -5.34 -32.87 1.46
N VAL A 382 -4.47 -32.81 0.47
CA VAL A 382 -3.43 -31.78 0.32
C VAL A 382 -3.74 -30.95 -0.92
N ASN A 383 -3.73 -29.64 -0.76
CA ASN A 383 -3.86 -28.69 -1.84
C ASN A 383 -2.53 -27.96 -2.05
N GLU A 384 -2.00 -28.01 -3.28
CA GLU A 384 -0.72 -27.40 -3.62
C GLU A 384 -0.85 -26.00 -4.23
N ASN A 385 -2.04 -25.44 -4.33
CA ASN A 385 -2.21 -24.13 -4.90
C ASN A 385 -1.74 -23.02 -3.95
N LEU A 386 -1.36 -21.89 -4.54
CA LEU A 386 -0.97 -20.70 -3.81
C LEU A 386 -2.18 -20.09 -3.11
N VAL A 387 -1.99 -19.68 -1.85
CA VAL A 387 -2.92 -18.87 -1.07
C VAL A 387 -2.13 -17.73 -0.44
N ASP A 388 -2.70 -16.53 -0.48
CA ASP A 388 -2.18 -15.32 0.12
C ASP A 388 -3.12 -14.81 1.23
N SER A 389 -2.59 -14.09 2.21
CA SER A 389 -3.41 -13.53 3.29
C SER A 389 -4.55 -12.62 2.81
N THR A 390 -4.45 -12.04 1.61
CA THR A 390 -5.54 -11.27 0.98
C THR A 390 -6.72 -12.15 0.53
N ASP A 391 -6.51 -13.45 0.34
CA ASP A 391 -7.51 -14.37 -0.21
C ASP A 391 -8.60 -14.76 0.81
N PHE A 392 -8.34 -14.55 2.09
CA PHE A 392 -9.29 -14.90 3.16
C PHE A 392 -10.59 -14.09 3.07
N LEU A 393 -10.49 -12.77 2.88
CA LEU A 393 -11.68 -11.93 2.81
C LEU A 393 -12.66 -12.37 1.70
N PRO A 394 -12.26 -12.47 0.42
CA PRO A 394 -13.20 -12.93 -0.62
C PRO A 394 -13.68 -14.37 -0.38
N THR A 395 -12.84 -15.25 0.18
CA THR A 395 -13.22 -16.64 0.47
C THR A 395 -14.30 -16.71 1.55
N LEU A 396 -14.13 -16.00 2.66
CA LEU A 396 -15.09 -16.03 3.77
C LEU A 396 -16.39 -15.33 3.40
N VAL A 397 -16.35 -14.26 2.62
CA VAL A 397 -17.54 -13.58 2.09
C VAL A 397 -18.32 -14.51 1.13
N GLU A 398 -17.62 -15.25 0.28
CA GLU A 398 -18.23 -16.25 -0.60
C GLU A 398 -18.83 -17.42 0.20
N MET A 399 -18.14 -17.92 1.26
CA MET A 399 -18.69 -18.91 2.21
C MET A 399 -19.97 -18.42 2.89
N ALA A 400 -20.06 -17.12 3.16
CA ALA A 400 -21.24 -16.48 3.72
C ALA A 400 -22.38 -16.28 2.69
N GLY A 401 -22.24 -16.79 1.47
CA GLY A 401 -23.24 -16.68 0.39
C GLY A 401 -23.35 -15.27 -0.19
N ARG A 402 -22.30 -14.46 -0.10
CA ARG A 402 -22.26 -13.09 -0.61
C ARG A 402 -21.20 -12.93 -1.70
N SER A 403 -21.39 -11.94 -2.54
CA SER A 403 -20.42 -11.49 -3.53
C SER A 403 -19.93 -10.10 -3.19
N ILE A 404 -18.67 -9.81 -3.52
CA ILE A 404 -18.08 -8.49 -3.36
C ILE A 404 -18.32 -7.72 -4.66
N SER A 405 -18.78 -6.47 -4.55
CA SER A 405 -19.03 -5.64 -5.72
C SER A 405 -17.73 -5.28 -6.45
N ASN A 406 -17.79 -5.13 -7.77
CA ASN A 406 -16.67 -4.70 -8.59
C ASN A 406 -16.20 -3.25 -8.28
N GLU A 407 -17.00 -2.48 -7.56
CA GLU A 407 -16.68 -1.12 -7.13
C GLU A 407 -15.64 -1.07 -6.01
N SER A 408 -15.40 -2.19 -5.33
CA SER A 408 -14.38 -2.32 -4.29
C SER A 408 -13.34 -3.38 -4.67
N PRO A 409 -12.42 -3.09 -5.59
CA PRO A 409 -11.50 -4.09 -6.09
C PRO A 409 -10.59 -4.62 -4.97
N LEU A 410 -10.64 -5.94 -4.77
CA LEU A 410 -9.74 -6.68 -3.90
C LEU A 410 -8.54 -7.20 -4.69
N ASP A 411 -7.44 -7.47 -3.99
CA ASP A 411 -6.29 -8.20 -4.54
C ASP A 411 -6.41 -9.70 -4.29
N GLY A 412 -7.26 -10.08 -3.33
CA GLY A 412 -7.53 -11.46 -2.94
C GLY A 412 -8.32 -12.23 -4.00
N VAL A 413 -8.04 -13.53 -4.09
CA VAL A 413 -8.74 -14.50 -4.93
C VAL A 413 -9.32 -15.58 -4.03
N SER A 414 -10.63 -15.82 -4.13
CA SER A 414 -11.26 -16.86 -3.31
C SER A 414 -10.68 -18.24 -3.60
N PHE A 415 -10.33 -18.96 -2.54
CA PHE A 415 -9.95 -20.38 -2.62
C PHE A 415 -11.09 -21.33 -2.25
N LEU A 416 -12.32 -20.86 -2.06
CA LEU A 416 -13.47 -21.68 -1.75
C LEU A 416 -13.72 -22.80 -2.79
N PRO A 417 -13.69 -22.54 -4.11
CA PRO A 417 -13.87 -23.62 -5.10
C PRO A 417 -12.82 -24.72 -4.99
N GLN A 418 -11.61 -24.38 -4.54
CA GLN A 418 -10.52 -25.36 -4.35
C GLN A 418 -10.83 -26.34 -3.20
N LEU A 419 -11.53 -25.90 -2.15
CA LEU A 419 -11.93 -26.75 -1.04
C LEU A 419 -12.93 -27.83 -1.47
N PHE A 420 -13.72 -27.54 -2.50
CA PHE A 420 -14.71 -28.46 -3.06
C PHE A 420 -14.14 -29.28 -4.24
N GLY A 421 -12.86 -29.13 -4.59
CA GLY A 421 -12.29 -29.75 -5.77
C GLY A 421 -12.93 -29.30 -7.08
N GLN A 422 -13.56 -28.15 -7.09
CA GLN A 422 -14.21 -27.58 -8.28
C GLN A 422 -13.18 -26.94 -9.22
N PRO A 423 -13.47 -26.92 -10.54
CA PRO A 423 -12.65 -26.16 -11.47
C PRO A 423 -12.57 -24.68 -11.05
N SER A 424 -11.39 -24.21 -10.81
CA SER A 424 -11.12 -22.83 -10.41
C SER A 424 -9.89 -22.31 -11.13
N LYS A 425 -9.73 -21.00 -11.15
CA LYS A 425 -8.48 -20.38 -11.56
C LYS A 425 -7.73 -19.94 -10.28
N PRO A 426 -6.91 -20.84 -9.70
CA PRO A 426 -6.14 -20.47 -8.52
C PRO A 426 -5.18 -19.34 -8.87
N ARG A 427 -4.67 -18.69 -7.86
CA ARG A 427 -3.63 -17.67 -7.97
C ARG A 427 -2.35 -18.26 -8.57
N ASP A 428 -1.75 -17.58 -9.56
CA ASP A 428 -0.49 -17.98 -10.18
C ASP A 428 0.74 -17.40 -9.47
N TRP A 429 0.53 -16.40 -8.61
CA TRP A 429 1.57 -15.69 -7.89
C TRP A 429 1.03 -15.06 -6.61
N VAL A 430 1.92 -14.79 -5.65
CA VAL A 430 1.67 -13.92 -4.50
C VAL A 430 2.60 -12.73 -4.56
N PHE A 431 2.16 -11.60 -3.99
CA PHE A 431 2.92 -10.35 -3.97
C PHE A 431 3.13 -9.87 -2.54
N CYS A 432 4.32 -9.39 -2.25
CA CYS A 432 4.65 -8.77 -0.98
C CYS A 432 5.12 -7.33 -1.20
N HIS A 433 4.51 -6.42 -0.48
CA HIS A 433 5.04 -5.11 -0.20
C HIS A 433 5.31 -5.01 1.28
N TYR A 434 6.58 -4.94 1.64
CA TYR A 434 7.03 -4.95 3.02
C TYR A 434 7.76 -3.66 3.34
N ASP A 435 7.15 -2.82 4.16
CA ASP A 435 7.75 -1.66 4.81
C ASP A 435 7.06 -1.45 6.15
N PRO A 436 7.55 -2.06 7.24
CA PRO A 436 6.93 -1.95 8.55
C PRO A 436 7.15 -0.60 9.22
N ARG A 437 7.88 0.31 8.58
CA ARG A 437 8.18 1.64 9.10
C ARG A 437 7.03 2.62 8.89
N PRO A 438 6.96 3.72 9.67
CA PRO A 438 7.72 3.93 10.88
C PRO A 438 7.20 3.04 12.03
N GLY A 439 8.08 2.59 12.90
CA GLY A 439 7.75 1.77 14.05
C GLY A 439 8.97 1.56 14.94
N TRP A 440 8.76 1.47 16.25
CA TRP A 440 9.81 1.17 17.21
C TRP A 440 10.49 -0.13 16.79
N ASP A 441 11.82 -0.20 16.85
CA ASP A 441 12.66 -1.32 16.38
C ASP A 441 12.44 -1.73 14.90
N LYS A 442 11.69 -0.93 14.11
CA LYS A 442 11.37 -1.26 12.71
C LYS A 442 12.33 -0.63 11.70
N ASP A 443 13.12 0.35 12.12
CA ASP A 443 14.09 1.04 11.24
C ASP A 443 15.20 0.12 10.71
N GLN A 444 15.41 -1.02 11.40
CA GLN A 444 16.28 -2.10 10.91
C GLN A 444 15.76 -2.80 9.65
N PHE A 445 14.47 -2.68 9.33
CA PHE A 445 13.87 -3.33 8.17
C PHE A 445 13.90 -2.40 6.96
N ARG A 446 14.33 -2.95 5.83
CA ARG A 446 14.32 -2.24 4.55
C ARG A 446 12.96 -2.40 3.87
N LYS A 447 12.59 -1.40 3.09
CA LYS A 447 11.46 -1.52 2.16
C LYS A 447 11.80 -2.53 1.08
N ILE A 448 11.03 -3.59 1.00
CA ILE A 448 11.24 -4.70 0.07
C ILE A 448 9.94 -5.02 -0.64
N ARG A 449 10.04 -5.27 -1.95
CA ARG A 449 8.94 -5.81 -2.74
C ARG A 449 9.42 -7.08 -3.42
N PHE A 450 8.56 -8.07 -3.46
CA PHE A 450 8.79 -9.25 -4.28
C PHE A 450 7.48 -9.80 -4.83
N ALA A 451 7.58 -10.55 -5.92
CA ALA A 451 6.54 -11.45 -6.39
C ALA A 451 7.11 -12.87 -6.44
N ARG A 452 6.30 -13.86 -6.12
CA ARG A 452 6.70 -15.28 -6.21
C ARG A 452 5.60 -16.14 -6.80
N ASP A 453 5.99 -17.23 -7.46
CA ASP A 453 5.14 -18.38 -7.69
C ASP A 453 5.48 -19.50 -6.69
N LYS A 454 5.09 -20.76 -6.98
CA LYS A 454 5.38 -21.89 -6.11
C LYS A 454 6.88 -22.17 -5.95
N ARG A 455 7.68 -21.79 -6.96
CA ARG A 455 9.12 -22.11 -7.02
C ARG A 455 10.01 -20.88 -7.02
N TYR A 456 9.74 -19.95 -7.92
CA TYR A 456 10.60 -18.80 -8.13
C TYR A 456 10.12 -17.58 -7.40
N LYS A 457 11.07 -16.78 -6.90
CA LYS A 457 10.82 -15.52 -6.21
C LYS A 457 11.69 -14.43 -6.80
N LEU A 458 11.07 -13.35 -7.27
CA LEU A 458 11.73 -12.20 -7.86
C LEU A 458 11.56 -10.99 -6.95
N TYR A 459 12.66 -10.41 -6.52
CA TYR A 459 12.69 -9.18 -5.77
C TYR A 459 12.64 -7.95 -6.68
N GLY A 460 12.22 -6.82 -6.12
CA GLY A 460 12.14 -5.54 -6.83
C GLY A 460 13.50 -5.00 -7.31
N ASP A 461 14.61 -5.49 -6.74
CA ASP A 461 15.99 -5.20 -7.17
C ASP A 461 16.47 -6.11 -8.33
N GLY A 462 15.62 -7.00 -8.83
CA GLY A 462 15.88 -7.91 -9.95
C GLY A 462 16.48 -9.26 -9.57
N LYS A 463 16.76 -9.52 -8.29
CA LYS A 463 17.27 -10.82 -7.83
C LYS A 463 16.21 -11.89 -7.89
N LEU A 464 16.48 -12.97 -8.63
CA LEU A 464 15.61 -14.14 -8.75
C LEU A 464 16.20 -15.32 -7.96
N TYR A 465 15.36 -16.04 -7.24
CA TYR A 465 15.76 -17.23 -6.47
C TYR A 465 14.90 -18.44 -6.83
N ASP A 466 15.50 -19.64 -6.87
CA ASP A 466 14.82 -20.94 -6.88
C ASP A 466 14.64 -21.37 -5.42
N VAL A 467 13.54 -20.96 -4.79
CA VAL A 467 13.34 -21.07 -3.33
C VAL A 467 13.43 -22.51 -2.80
N PRO A 468 12.86 -23.54 -3.45
CA PRO A 468 13.05 -24.92 -3.01
C PRO A 468 14.51 -25.38 -2.95
N LYS A 469 15.39 -24.83 -3.78
CA LYS A 469 16.82 -25.13 -3.79
C LYS A 469 17.64 -24.24 -2.88
N ASP A 470 17.20 -22.99 -2.70
CA ASP A 470 17.87 -21.98 -1.89
C ASP A 470 16.87 -21.33 -0.94
N LYS A 471 16.43 -22.08 0.08
CA LYS A 471 15.46 -21.62 1.08
C LYS A 471 15.91 -20.37 1.86
N LEU A 472 17.22 -20.12 1.92
CA LEU A 472 17.79 -18.95 2.60
C LEU A 472 18.02 -17.75 1.66
N GLU A 473 17.76 -17.93 0.36
CA GLU A 473 17.84 -16.89 -0.67
C GLU A 473 19.21 -16.18 -0.67
N ARG A 474 20.29 -16.98 -0.68
CA ARG A 474 21.68 -16.52 -0.66
C ARG A 474 22.33 -16.46 -2.05
N HIS A 475 21.84 -17.25 -2.98
CA HIS A 475 22.43 -17.43 -4.31
C HIS A 475 21.42 -17.05 -5.40
N PRO A 476 21.34 -15.76 -5.77
CA PRO A 476 20.41 -15.32 -6.81
C PRO A 476 20.85 -15.88 -8.18
N ILE A 477 19.88 -16.33 -8.98
CA ILE A 477 20.08 -16.71 -10.37
C ILE A 477 20.38 -15.42 -11.16
N LEU A 478 21.57 -15.32 -11.73
CA LEU A 478 21.94 -14.19 -12.59
C LEU A 478 21.22 -14.29 -13.95
N THR A 479 20.94 -13.17 -14.59
CA THR A 479 20.24 -13.15 -15.89
C THR A 479 21.00 -13.94 -16.98
N ALA A 480 22.32 -13.98 -16.90
CA ALA A 480 23.16 -14.78 -17.81
C ALA A 480 23.07 -16.29 -17.55
N GLU A 481 22.62 -16.69 -16.36
CA GLU A 481 22.48 -18.08 -15.92
C GLU A 481 21.04 -18.58 -16.07
N ASP A 482 20.13 -17.73 -16.55
CA ASP A 482 18.72 -18.10 -16.72
C ASP A 482 18.55 -19.30 -17.66
N THR A 483 17.97 -20.37 -17.14
CA THR A 483 17.36 -21.43 -17.95
C THR A 483 16.11 -20.87 -18.66
N GLN A 484 15.55 -21.62 -19.58
CA GLN A 484 14.28 -21.26 -20.23
C GLN A 484 13.18 -21.07 -19.17
N GLU A 485 13.10 -21.94 -18.17
CA GLU A 485 12.09 -21.91 -17.12
C GLU A 485 12.27 -20.69 -16.20
N SER A 486 13.48 -20.43 -15.69
CA SER A 486 13.74 -19.29 -14.80
C SER A 486 13.57 -17.95 -15.53
N ARG A 487 13.89 -17.89 -16.83
CA ARG A 487 13.67 -16.70 -17.66
C ARG A 487 12.19 -16.39 -17.82
N LEU A 488 11.35 -17.39 -18.08
CA LEU A 488 9.90 -17.23 -18.16
C LEU A 488 9.31 -16.82 -16.80
N ALA A 489 9.78 -17.42 -15.71
CA ALA A 489 9.38 -17.05 -14.36
C ALA A 489 9.78 -15.60 -14.06
N ARG A 490 11.01 -15.18 -14.36
CA ARG A 490 11.47 -13.81 -14.21
C ARG A 490 10.60 -12.82 -14.97
N GLN A 491 10.28 -13.11 -16.22
CA GLN A 491 9.41 -12.23 -17.04
C GLN A 491 8.00 -12.11 -16.47
N ARG A 492 7.40 -13.23 -16.06
CA ARG A 492 6.06 -13.26 -15.45
C ARG A 492 6.03 -12.49 -14.15
N LEU A 493 6.97 -12.76 -13.23
CA LEU A 493 7.03 -12.11 -11.92
C LEU A 493 7.41 -10.63 -12.03
N LEU A 494 8.26 -10.25 -12.99
CA LEU A 494 8.55 -8.85 -13.27
C LEU A 494 7.31 -8.10 -13.76
N THR A 495 6.47 -8.75 -14.58
CA THR A 495 5.18 -8.17 -14.98
C THR A 495 4.28 -7.92 -13.79
N VAL A 496 4.22 -8.85 -12.81
CA VAL A 496 3.49 -8.65 -11.56
C VAL A 496 4.03 -7.43 -10.80
N LEU A 497 5.35 -7.36 -10.58
CA LEU A 497 5.98 -6.25 -9.87
C LEU A 497 5.72 -4.89 -10.55
N ASN A 498 5.75 -4.85 -11.88
CA ASN A 498 5.52 -3.64 -12.66
C ASN A 498 4.05 -3.19 -12.65
N ASN A 499 3.11 -4.12 -12.55
CA ASN A 499 1.68 -3.81 -12.51
C ASN A 499 1.18 -3.45 -11.10
N MET A 500 1.97 -3.75 -10.05
CA MET A 500 1.62 -3.35 -8.70
C MET A 500 2.00 -1.88 -8.47
N PRO A 501 1.04 -1.01 -8.14
CA PRO A 501 1.35 0.37 -7.81
C PRO A 501 2.31 0.41 -6.62
N ASN A 502 3.21 1.37 -6.63
CA ASN A 502 3.98 1.66 -5.41
C ASN A 502 3.04 2.23 -4.36
N PRO A 503 3.35 1.98 -3.08
CA PRO A 503 2.57 2.60 -2.04
C PRO A 503 2.62 4.10 -2.21
N ASN A 504 1.50 4.63 -2.53
CA ASN A 504 1.25 6.04 -2.35
C ASN A 504 0.46 6.13 -1.05
N PRO A 505 0.92 6.89 -0.06
CA PRO A 505 0.07 7.27 1.06
C PRO A 505 -1.07 8.20 0.62
N ALA A 506 -1.26 8.40 -0.69
CA ALA A 506 -2.42 9.10 -1.20
C ALA A 506 -3.70 8.35 -0.79
N PRO A 507 -4.72 9.07 -0.34
CA PRO A 507 -6.02 8.51 -0.07
C PRO A 507 -6.57 7.84 -1.32
N ARG A 508 -7.29 6.74 -1.09
CA ARG A 508 -7.79 5.92 -2.17
C ARG A 508 -9.07 6.42 -2.77
N ASP A 509 -9.20 6.12 -4.05
CA ASP A 509 -10.49 6.04 -4.72
C ASP A 509 -11.40 5.06 -3.94
N GLY A 510 -12.40 5.58 -3.28
CA GLY A 510 -13.39 4.76 -2.57
C GLY A 510 -14.40 5.56 -1.78
N ASP A 511 -14.03 6.70 -1.21
CA ASP A 511 -15.01 7.68 -0.72
C ASP A 511 -14.52 9.12 -0.89
N PRO A 512 -14.96 9.79 -1.98
CA PRO A 512 -14.64 11.19 -2.20
C PRO A 512 -15.19 12.15 -1.13
N LYS A 513 -16.08 11.70 -0.26
CA LYS A 513 -16.80 12.58 0.66
C LYS A 513 -16.03 12.92 1.94
N GLU A 514 -15.11 12.06 2.37
CA GLU A 514 -14.40 12.25 3.64
C GLU A 514 -13.00 12.88 3.52
N PHE A 515 -12.52 13.00 2.30
CA PHE A 515 -11.18 13.54 2.05
C PHE A 515 -11.25 14.96 1.52
N GLN A 516 -10.65 15.89 2.26
CA GLN A 516 -10.59 17.28 1.84
C GLN A 516 -9.20 17.61 1.30
N GLN A 517 -9.13 18.16 0.12
CA GLN A 517 -7.91 18.73 -0.41
C GLN A 517 -7.82 20.21 -0.06
N ARG A 518 -6.65 20.64 0.34
CA ARG A 518 -6.32 22.03 0.60
C ARG A 518 -5.14 22.45 -0.25
N LEU A 519 -5.20 23.67 -0.71
CA LEU A 519 -4.08 24.34 -1.34
C LEU A 519 -3.63 25.47 -0.44
N TYR A 520 -2.32 25.55 -0.21
CA TYR A 520 -1.68 26.60 0.57
C TYR A 520 -0.79 27.43 -0.34
N LEU A 521 -0.90 28.72 -0.25
CA LEU A 521 -0.19 29.69 -1.08
C LEU A 521 0.50 30.73 -0.21
N ALA A 522 1.81 30.89 -0.36
CA ALA A 522 2.56 31.98 0.23
C ALA A 522 2.66 33.14 -0.78
N ALA A 523 2.11 34.27 -0.39
CA ALA A 523 2.14 35.49 -1.16
C ALA A 523 2.32 36.69 -0.24
N ASN A 524 3.36 37.49 -0.46
CA ASN A 524 3.66 38.70 0.33
C ASN A 524 3.65 38.42 1.85
N ASP A 525 2.68 38.97 2.57
CA ASP A 525 2.57 38.95 4.04
C ASP A 525 1.51 37.96 4.54
N ALA A 526 1.17 36.93 3.74
CA ALA A 526 0.14 35.97 4.12
C ALA A 526 0.36 34.57 3.54
N LEU A 527 -0.15 33.59 4.30
CA LEU A 527 -0.48 32.26 3.78
C LEU A 527 -1.98 32.20 3.51
N THR A 528 -2.37 31.95 2.27
CA THR A 528 -3.78 31.74 1.91
C THR A 528 -4.07 30.26 1.80
N VAL A 529 -5.10 29.81 2.49
CA VAL A 529 -5.60 28.44 2.46
C VAL A 529 -6.85 28.38 1.60
N PHE A 530 -6.87 27.47 0.64
CA PHE A 530 -8.02 27.22 -0.23
C PHE A 530 -8.55 25.82 -0.01
N GLU A 531 -9.85 25.69 -0.07
CA GLU A 531 -10.53 24.43 -0.36
C GLU A 531 -10.40 24.12 -1.85
N VAL A 532 -10.05 22.88 -2.17
CA VAL A 532 -9.99 22.40 -3.55
C VAL A 532 -11.21 21.56 -3.81
N ASN A 533 -12.00 21.92 -4.82
CA ASN A 533 -13.08 21.08 -5.33
C ASN A 533 -12.48 19.87 -6.05
N LYS A 534 -12.76 18.68 -5.58
CA LYS A 534 -12.19 17.43 -6.10
C LYS A 534 -12.66 17.04 -7.48
N GLU A 535 -13.85 17.46 -7.87
CA GLU A 535 -14.45 17.10 -9.16
C GLU A 535 -14.05 18.06 -10.27
N HIS A 536 -13.92 19.34 -9.94
CA HIS A 536 -13.74 20.42 -10.91
C HIS A 536 -12.41 21.15 -10.80
N GLY A 537 -11.70 21.04 -9.66
CA GLY A 537 -10.41 21.69 -9.44
C GLY A 537 -10.47 23.18 -9.13
N ASP A 538 -11.67 23.73 -8.99
CA ASP A 538 -11.85 25.13 -8.58
C ASP A 538 -11.55 25.34 -7.10
N LEU A 539 -11.16 26.55 -6.75
CA LEU A 539 -10.66 26.93 -5.43
C LEU A 539 -11.62 27.90 -4.72
N LYS A 540 -11.80 27.65 -3.42
CA LYS A 540 -12.51 28.56 -2.52
C LYS A 540 -11.62 28.95 -1.35
N VAL A 541 -11.44 30.25 -1.08
CA VAL A 541 -10.65 30.74 0.05
C VAL A 541 -11.33 30.33 1.36
N LEU A 542 -10.55 29.65 2.22
CA LEU A 542 -10.96 29.29 3.57
C LEU A 542 -10.37 30.22 4.62
N GLN A 543 -9.09 30.58 4.45
CA GLN A 543 -8.37 31.39 5.40
C GLN A 543 -7.31 32.23 4.70
N LYS A 544 -7.14 33.46 5.13
CA LYS A 544 -5.96 34.26 4.86
C LYS A 544 -5.23 34.51 6.19
N PHE A 545 -4.15 33.75 6.38
CA PHE A 545 -3.38 33.76 7.63
C PHE A 545 -2.23 34.77 7.50
N PRO A 546 -2.19 35.81 8.36
CA PRO A 546 -1.11 36.80 8.34
C PRO A 546 0.24 36.16 8.71
N LEU A 547 1.20 36.25 7.84
CA LEU A 547 2.57 35.76 8.03
C LEU A 547 3.52 36.74 7.34
N PRO A 548 4.20 37.64 8.08
CA PRO A 548 5.07 38.65 7.48
C PRO A 548 6.14 38.04 6.58
N ASP A 549 6.25 38.58 5.38
CA ASP A 549 7.20 38.11 4.37
C ASP A 549 7.17 36.56 4.19
N ALA A 550 5.96 36.05 3.99
CA ALA A 550 5.73 34.60 3.84
C ALA A 550 6.57 34.02 2.72
N GLY A 551 7.41 33.05 3.08
CA GLY A 551 8.38 32.41 2.19
C GLY A 551 8.02 30.96 1.85
N PRO A 552 8.98 30.18 1.38
CA PRO A 552 8.83 28.75 1.21
C PRO A 552 8.34 28.07 2.48
N PHE A 553 7.52 27.07 2.32
CA PHE A 553 7.06 26.23 3.41
C PHE A 553 7.06 24.76 3.04
N THR A 554 7.02 23.90 4.03
CA THR A 554 6.88 22.45 3.88
C THR A 554 6.00 21.88 4.98
N PHE A 555 5.44 20.68 4.74
CA PHE A 555 4.61 19.98 5.70
C PHE A 555 5.41 18.94 6.46
N ALA A 556 5.10 18.76 7.75
CA ALA A 556 5.55 17.58 8.46
C ALA A 556 4.90 16.32 7.82
N PRO A 557 5.59 15.17 7.79
CA PRO A 557 5.05 13.93 7.23
C PRO A 557 3.72 13.49 7.86
N ASN A 558 3.46 13.85 9.13
CA ASN A 558 2.21 13.59 9.83
C ASN A 558 1.05 14.50 9.39
N ARG A 559 1.28 15.48 8.49
CA ARG A 559 0.31 16.43 7.95
C ARG A 559 -0.41 17.30 8.99
N LYS A 560 0.09 17.37 10.22
CA LYS A 560 -0.48 18.20 11.32
C LYS A 560 0.26 19.49 11.54
N LEU A 561 1.46 19.61 10.98
CA LEU A 561 2.30 20.79 11.12
C LEU A 561 2.80 21.26 9.75
N MET A 562 2.98 22.57 9.67
CA MET A 562 3.66 23.26 8.56
C MET A 562 4.81 24.08 9.14
N TYR A 563 5.93 24.08 8.45
CA TYR A 563 7.08 24.93 8.72
C TYR A 563 7.21 25.94 7.60
N ALA A 564 7.18 27.24 7.92
CA ALA A 564 7.17 28.31 6.94
C ALA A 564 8.22 29.38 7.25
N VAL A 565 8.90 29.84 6.23
CA VAL A 565 9.82 30.98 6.32
C VAL A 565 8.99 32.25 6.52
N THR A 566 9.43 33.12 7.43
CA THR A 566 8.79 34.40 7.77
C THR A 566 9.84 35.45 8.15
N SER A 567 9.41 36.67 8.40
CA SER A 567 10.18 37.69 9.08
C SER A 567 9.68 37.93 10.49
N LEU A 568 10.59 38.15 11.44
CA LEU A 568 10.27 38.58 12.79
C LEU A 568 10.22 40.10 12.83
N GLN A 569 9.06 40.66 13.12
CA GLN A 569 8.91 42.10 13.33
C GLN A 569 9.03 42.41 14.81
N GLU A 570 10.21 42.77 15.29
CA GLU A 570 10.37 43.36 16.64
C GLU A 570 11.18 44.67 16.69
N SER A 571 11.69 45.16 15.57
CA SER A 571 12.38 46.44 15.42
C SER A 571 12.62 46.78 13.95
N ASN A 572 13.11 47.96 13.64
CA ASN A 572 13.37 48.46 12.28
C ASN A 572 14.34 47.61 11.38
N ALA A 573 14.74 46.43 11.82
CA ALA A 573 15.47 45.44 11.08
C ALA A 573 14.70 44.13 11.09
N SER A 574 14.19 43.72 9.93
CA SER A 574 13.47 42.44 9.75
C SER A 574 14.46 41.27 9.84
N ALA A 575 14.49 40.58 10.98
CA ALA A 575 15.25 39.33 11.12
C ALA A 575 14.52 38.17 10.45
N PRO A 576 15.24 37.23 9.79
CA PRO A 576 14.61 36.06 9.24
C PRO A 576 14.12 35.12 10.34
N GLY A 577 12.94 34.51 10.13
CA GLY A 577 12.32 33.62 11.08
C GLY A 577 11.75 32.37 10.44
N LEU A 578 11.51 31.37 11.27
CA LEU A 578 10.80 30.14 10.95
C LEU A 578 9.57 29.99 11.83
N ALA A 579 8.41 29.93 11.20
CA ALA A 579 7.13 29.70 11.87
C ALA A 579 6.78 28.21 11.88
N THR A 580 6.36 27.70 13.02
CA THR A 580 5.68 26.39 13.13
C THR A 580 4.18 26.65 13.27
N LEU A 581 3.40 26.12 12.34
CA LEU A 581 1.95 26.27 12.28
C LEU A 581 1.28 24.92 12.45
N GLN A 582 0.25 24.85 13.26
CA GLN A 582 -0.65 23.71 13.35
C GLN A 582 -1.64 23.77 12.19
N ILE A 583 -1.83 22.64 11.55
CA ILE A 583 -2.92 22.43 10.60
C ILE A 583 -4.09 21.88 11.40
N GLU A 584 -5.12 22.69 11.57
CA GLU A 584 -6.32 22.35 12.33
C GLU A 584 -7.26 21.46 11.53
N LYS A 585 -8.27 20.91 12.20
CA LYS A 585 -9.36 20.20 11.54
C LYS A 585 -9.99 21.12 10.48
N GLY A 586 -10.15 20.61 9.26
CA GLY A 586 -10.60 21.43 8.12
C GLY A 586 -9.48 22.16 7.37
N GLY A 587 -8.22 22.10 7.83
CA GLY A 587 -7.03 22.58 7.10
C GLY A 587 -6.63 24.01 7.34
N THR A 588 -7.32 24.74 8.21
CA THR A 588 -6.92 26.09 8.63
C THR A 588 -5.63 26.06 9.44
N LEU A 589 -4.94 27.20 9.47
CA LEU A 589 -3.64 27.34 10.11
C LEU A 589 -3.77 28.07 11.45
N LYS A 590 -3.02 27.61 12.45
CA LYS A 590 -2.83 28.26 13.73
C LYS A 590 -1.34 28.35 14.05
N LEU A 591 -0.85 29.52 14.40
CA LEU A 591 0.52 29.69 14.83
C LEU A 591 0.77 29.01 16.16
N ILE A 592 1.79 28.15 16.22
CA ILE A 592 2.27 27.54 17.46
C ILE A 592 3.49 28.29 17.98
N HIS A 593 4.46 28.54 17.10
CA HIS A 593 5.75 29.09 17.48
C HIS A 593 6.40 29.84 16.31
N ARG A 594 7.20 30.85 16.64
CA ARG A 594 8.16 31.50 15.73
C ARG A 594 9.53 31.54 16.39
N ALA A 595 10.55 31.20 15.64
CA ALA A 595 11.92 31.31 16.10
C ALA A 595 12.75 32.09 15.09
N GLU A 596 13.72 32.82 15.58
CA GLU A 596 14.73 33.48 14.77
C GLU A 596 15.67 32.44 14.14
N ILE A 597 16.09 32.67 12.92
CA ILE A 597 17.10 31.88 12.20
C ILE A 597 18.18 32.83 11.66
N GLN A 598 19.39 32.32 11.52
CA GLN A 598 20.52 33.17 11.11
C GLN A 598 20.42 33.65 9.66
N LEU A 599 19.95 32.75 8.77
CA LEU A 599 19.88 33.00 7.33
C LEU A 599 18.51 32.57 6.81
N ARG A 600 17.96 33.34 5.88
CA ARG A 600 16.67 33.06 5.25
C ARG A 600 16.79 31.92 4.25
N PRO A 601 16.05 30.80 4.42
CA PRO A 601 16.05 29.73 3.45
C PRO A 601 15.31 30.08 2.16
N GLY A 602 15.85 29.61 1.03
CA GLY A 602 15.19 29.68 -0.27
C GLY A 602 14.33 28.47 -0.59
N TYR A 603 14.49 27.39 0.17
CA TYR A 603 13.78 26.13 0.06
C TYR A 603 13.76 25.44 1.43
N LEU A 604 12.70 24.70 1.74
CA LEU A 604 12.55 23.90 2.96
C LEU A 604 12.07 22.51 2.62
N MET A 605 12.57 21.50 3.33
CA MET A 605 12.08 20.14 3.27
C MET A 605 12.28 19.43 4.61
N THR A 606 11.26 18.71 5.10
CA THR A 606 11.42 17.78 6.22
C THR A 606 12.02 16.48 5.73
N ASP A 607 12.79 15.82 6.59
CA ASP A 607 13.13 14.42 6.35
C ASP A 607 11.88 13.55 6.40
N ASN A 608 11.98 12.33 5.89
CA ASN A 608 10.82 11.44 5.74
C ASN A 608 10.22 10.98 7.09
N ASN A 609 10.95 11.16 8.20
CA ASN A 609 10.50 10.83 9.55
C ASN A 609 9.89 12.03 10.28
N GLY A 610 10.12 13.25 9.79
CA GLY A 610 9.70 14.49 10.44
C GLY A 610 10.51 14.86 11.67
N GLU A 611 11.73 14.35 11.78
CA GLU A 611 12.66 14.65 12.87
C GLU A 611 13.56 15.83 12.58
N PHE A 612 13.80 16.09 11.29
CA PHE A 612 14.68 17.14 10.82
C PHE A 612 14.01 18.01 9.76
N LEU A 613 14.42 19.26 9.73
CA LEU A 613 14.09 20.22 8.69
C LEU A 613 15.42 20.66 8.03
N ALA A 614 15.49 20.56 6.72
CA ALA A 614 16.62 21.06 5.94
C ALA A 614 16.22 22.31 5.14
N GLY A 615 17.10 23.30 5.09
CA GLY A 615 16.93 24.50 4.29
C GLY A 615 18.24 24.91 3.64
N ASN A 616 18.16 25.52 2.45
CA ASN A 616 19.30 26.04 1.72
C ASN A 616 19.31 27.56 1.67
N HIS A 617 20.50 28.14 1.64
CA HIS A 617 20.76 29.57 1.55
C HIS A 617 21.47 29.89 0.23
N TYR A 618 20.70 30.46 -0.70
CA TYR A 618 21.10 30.61 -2.10
C TYR A 618 22.36 31.44 -2.28
N SER A 619 22.39 32.63 -1.67
CA SER A 619 23.52 33.59 -1.87
C SER A 619 24.76 33.15 -1.13
N GLU A 620 24.60 32.59 0.05
CA GLU A 620 25.67 32.22 0.98
C GLU A 620 26.32 30.88 0.62
N GLY A 621 25.65 30.09 -0.21
CA GLY A 621 26.16 28.74 -0.56
C GLY A 621 26.16 27.81 0.64
N LYS A 622 25.12 27.87 1.48
CA LYS A 622 25.01 27.07 2.69
C LYS A 622 23.73 26.24 2.69
N ALA A 623 23.74 25.18 3.48
CA ALA A 623 22.55 24.46 3.89
C ALA A 623 22.55 24.30 5.43
N THR A 624 21.38 24.38 6.04
CA THR A 624 21.20 24.23 7.47
C THR A 624 20.25 23.08 7.77
N LEU A 625 20.61 22.30 8.78
CA LEU A 625 19.79 21.24 9.33
C LEU A 625 19.31 21.64 10.72
N TRP A 626 18.01 21.62 10.92
CA TRP A 626 17.38 21.88 12.21
C TRP A 626 16.71 20.61 12.72
N LYS A 627 16.85 20.33 14.02
CA LYS A 627 16.13 19.23 14.67
C LYS A 627 14.74 19.68 15.10
N LEU A 628 13.75 18.86 14.78
CA LEU A 628 12.34 19.08 15.12
C LEU A 628 11.95 18.22 16.33
N ASN A 629 11.58 18.82 17.46
CA ASN A 629 11.08 18.14 18.67
C ASN A 629 9.68 18.64 19.07
N PRO A 630 8.61 18.22 18.51
CA PRO A 630 8.13 18.35 17.13
C PRO A 630 8.03 19.81 16.68
N ILE A 631 8.40 20.75 17.54
CA ILE A 631 8.38 22.20 17.29
C ILE A 631 9.84 22.67 17.18
N TYR A 632 10.16 23.36 16.11
CA TYR A 632 11.46 24.02 15.99
C TYR A 632 11.61 25.11 17.06
N ARG A 633 12.70 25.06 17.85
CA ARG A 633 12.95 26.00 18.96
C ARG A 633 14.19 26.87 18.76
N GLY A 634 14.65 27.02 17.53
CA GLY A 634 15.68 28.01 17.21
C GLY A 634 17.13 27.52 17.11
N THR A 635 17.41 26.20 17.27
CA THR A 635 18.78 25.70 17.24
C THR A 635 19.05 24.92 15.97
N ALA A 636 19.96 25.41 15.13
CA ALA A 636 20.57 24.63 14.06
C ALA A 636 21.39 23.50 14.69
N VAL A 637 21.23 22.29 14.16
CA VAL A 637 22.04 21.15 14.60
C VAL A 637 23.35 21.11 13.83
N GLN A 638 23.28 21.50 12.54
CA GLN A 638 24.41 21.44 11.65
C GLN A 638 24.28 22.45 10.50
N GLU A 639 25.38 23.06 10.12
CA GLU A 639 25.52 23.84 8.90
C GLU A 639 26.52 23.17 7.96
N LEU A 640 26.20 23.19 6.67
CA LEU A 640 27.07 22.72 5.61
C LEU A 640 27.43 23.90 4.73
N VAL A 641 28.74 24.13 4.54
CA VAL A 641 29.24 25.13 3.63
C VAL A 641 29.44 24.49 2.26
N LEU A 642 28.73 25.01 1.28
CA LEU A 642 28.75 24.58 -0.11
C LEU A 642 29.22 25.70 -1.00
N GLU A 643 29.05 25.59 -2.29
CA GLU A 643 29.29 26.68 -3.23
C GLU A 643 28.01 27.51 -3.44
N PRO A 644 28.10 28.83 -3.77
CA PRO A 644 26.93 29.69 -3.91
C PRO A 644 25.92 29.23 -4.94
N LYS A 645 24.65 29.64 -4.74
CA LYS A 645 23.51 29.37 -5.57
C LYS A 645 22.98 27.93 -5.46
N VAL A 646 22.95 27.36 -4.23
CA VAL A 646 22.20 26.15 -3.91
C VAL A 646 20.69 26.47 -3.96
N HIS A 647 19.90 25.71 -4.70
CA HIS A 647 18.51 26.06 -5.01
C HIS A 647 17.45 25.23 -4.28
N SER A 648 17.72 23.95 -4.06
CA SER A 648 16.80 23.06 -3.37
C SER A 648 17.57 22.06 -2.49
N THR A 649 16.82 21.43 -1.61
CA THR A 649 17.33 20.46 -0.64
C THR A 649 16.35 19.32 -0.61
N VAL A 650 16.73 18.10 -1.01
CA VAL A 650 15.83 16.99 -1.22
C VAL A 650 16.38 15.74 -0.54
N PHE A 651 15.60 15.16 0.38
CA PHE A 651 15.92 13.85 0.93
C PHE A 651 15.61 12.74 -0.06
N SER A 652 16.49 11.74 -0.14
CA SER A 652 16.23 10.55 -0.94
C SER A 652 15.01 9.77 -0.41
N PRO A 653 14.34 8.95 -1.24
CA PRO A 653 13.17 8.18 -0.82
C PRO A 653 13.42 7.24 0.36
N ASP A 654 14.66 6.77 0.54
CA ASP A 654 15.10 5.91 1.65
C ASP A 654 15.58 6.67 2.89
N ASN A 655 15.57 8.01 2.83
CA ASN A 655 16.00 8.91 3.91
C ASN A 655 17.50 8.79 4.30
N HIS A 656 18.34 8.23 3.42
CA HIS A 656 19.76 8.07 3.70
C HIS A 656 20.66 9.12 3.01
N TRP A 657 20.11 9.91 2.11
CA TRP A 657 20.86 10.88 1.33
C TRP A 657 20.13 12.21 1.25
N LEU A 658 20.92 13.28 1.25
CA LEU A 658 20.46 14.64 1.01
C LEU A 658 21.08 15.15 -0.28
N LEU A 659 20.25 15.57 -1.24
CA LEU A 659 20.68 16.05 -2.55
C LEU A 659 20.40 17.55 -2.66
N MET A 660 21.38 18.31 -3.10
CA MET A 660 21.32 19.76 -3.16
C MET A 660 21.83 20.29 -4.52
N PRO A 661 20.95 20.47 -5.49
CA PRO A 661 21.28 21.11 -6.76
C PRO A 661 21.73 22.55 -6.59
N ALA A 662 22.82 22.91 -7.24
CA ALA A 662 23.43 24.23 -7.18
C ALA A 662 23.74 24.76 -8.59
N THR A 663 23.12 25.88 -8.93
CA THR A 663 23.24 26.48 -10.27
C THR A 663 24.59 27.16 -10.49
N GLY A 664 25.21 27.73 -9.45
CA GLY A 664 26.52 28.41 -9.55
C GLY A 664 27.62 27.47 -10.01
N PRO A 665 27.89 26.38 -9.27
CA PRO A 665 28.98 25.46 -9.60
C PRO A 665 28.60 24.41 -10.64
N ASN A 666 27.34 24.39 -11.15
CA ASN A 666 26.84 23.37 -12.05
C ASN A 666 26.90 21.95 -11.43
N LYS A 667 26.53 21.81 -10.15
CA LYS A 667 26.68 20.57 -9.37
C LYS A 667 25.38 20.17 -8.68
N ILE A 668 25.27 18.88 -8.35
CA ILE A 668 24.28 18.35 -7.39
C ILE A 668 25.11 17.75 -6.25
N PHE A 669 25.19 18.44 -5.12
CA PHE A 669 25.86 17.92 -3.93
C PHE A 669 25.02 16.78 -3.34
N ILE A 670 25.65 15.72 -2.88
CA ILE A 670 25.01 14.54 -2.32
C ILE A 670 25.72 14.18 -1.02
N ASN A 671 25.02 14.27 0.08
CA ASN A 671 25.55 13.98 1.40
C ASN A 671 24.85 12.78 2.00
N HIS A 672 25.59 11.90 2.64
CA HIS A 672 24.97 10.84 3.44
C HIS A 672 24.26 11.46 4.65
N PHE A 673 23.07 10.96 4.97
CA PHE A 673 22.24 11.42 6.08
C PHE A 673 21.86 10.26 6.98
N THR A 674 21.96 10.48 8.29
CA THR A 674 21.44 9.55 9.30
C THR A 674 20.71 10.33 10.40
N ALA A 675 19.64 9.80 10.92
CA ALA A 675 18.85 10.44 11.98
C ALA A 675 19.61 10.58 13.30
N GLN A 676 20.68 9.78 13.54
CA GLN A 676 21.49 9.83 14.75
C GLN A 676 22.52 10.95 14.73
N VAL A 677 23.09 11.25 13.58
CA VAL A 677 24.26 12.13 13.43
C VAL A 677 23.95 13.40 12.63
N GLY A 678 22.83 13.41 11.89
CA GLY A 678 22.57 14.41 10.86
C GLY A 678 23.24 14.03 9.54
N TRP A 679 23.67 15.01 8.75
CA TRP A 679 24.45 14.72 7.55
C TRP A 679 25.93 14.56 7.85
N SER A 680 26.57 13.66 7.13
CA SER A 680 28.04 13.52 7.15
C SER A 680 28.69 14.57 6.25
N GLU A 681 30.02 14.70 6.42
CA GLU A 681 30.86 15.34 5.43
C GLU A 681 30.57 14.80 4.02
N PRO A 682 30.62 15.64 2.97
CA PRO A 682 30.38 15.17 1.63
C PRO A 682 31.38 14.07 1.26
N ASN A 683 30.86 12.90 0.89
CA ASN A 683 31.69 11.86 0.27
C ASN A 683 32.43 12.44 -0.92
N THR A 684 33.72 12.22 -1.04
CA THR A 684 34.48 12.63 -2.22
C THR A 684 34.54 11.50 -3.27
N PRO A 685 33.99 11.66 -4.47
CA PRO A 685 33.24 12.81 -5.01
C PRO A 685 31.73 12.56 -4.86
N PRO A 686 31.00 13.35 -4.09
CA PRO A 686 29.58 13.11 -3.83
C PRO A 686 28.67 13.90 -4.75
N PHE A 687 29.11 14.39 -5.87
CA PHE A 687 28.26 15.24 -6.70
C PHE A 687 28.18 14.76 -8.14
N ALA A 688 26.95 14.76 -8.66
CA ALA A 688 26.71 14.66 -10.08
C ALA A 688 26.96 16.04 -10.71
N ILE A 689 27.79 16.11 -11.72
CA ILE A 689 28.01 17.33 -12.49
C ILE A 689 26.88 17.45 -13.51
N GLY A 690 26.20 18.60 -13.57
CA GLY A 690 25.25 18.92 -14.61
C GLY A 690 25.90 18.83 -15.99
N PRO A 691 25.17 18.40 -17.04
CA PRO A 691 25.75 18.27 -18.36
C PRO A 691 26.17 19.64 -18.93
N GLU A 692 27.28 19.65 -19.65
CA GLU A 692 27.75 20.81 -20.38
C GLU A 692 27.41 20.68 -21.87
N ARG A 693 27.06 21.76 -22.50
CA ARG A 693 26.89 21.87 -23.94
C ARG A 693 27.61 23.12 -24.43
N GLU A 694 28.48 22.96 -25.39
CA GLU A 694 29.22 24.07 -25.99
C GLU A 694 30.00 24.94 -24.96
N ASN A 695 30.59 24.28 -23.94
CA ASN A 695 31.27 24.93 -22.82
C ASN A 695 30.38 25.79 -21.91
N LYS A 696 29.06 25.60 -21.91
CA LYS A 696 28.13 26.28 -21.02
C LYS A 696 27.51 25.29 -20.02
N ALA A 697 27.57 25.62 -18.73
CA ALA A 697 27.00 24.86 -17.65
C ALA A 697 25.48 24.97 -17.66
N ARG A 698 24.76 23.87 -17.47
CA ARG A 698 23.26 23.82 -17.49
C ARG A 698 22.60 24.23 -16.19
N GLN A 699 23.31 24.32 -15.09
CA GLN A 699 22.88 24.88 -13.81
C GLN A 699 21.67 24.14 -13.20
N PRO A 700 21.89 22.97 -12.58
CA PRO A 700 20.83 22.19 -11.92
C PRO A 700 20.17 23.01 -10.81
N ARG A 701 18.82 22.99 -10.74
CA ARG A 701 18.04 23.87 -9.87
C ARG A 701 17.15 23.14 -8.89
N HIS A 702 16.13 22.43 -9.35
CA HIS A 702 15.23 21.60 -8.54
C HIS A 702 15.38 20.14 -8.93
N LEU A 703 15.12 19.25 -7.96
CA LEU A 703 15.19 17.81 -8.14
C LEU A 703 13.96 17.14 -7.56
N VAL A 704 13.46 16.12 -8.25
CA VAL A 704 12.40 15.23 -7.76
C VAL A 704 12.74 13.78 -8.08
N PHE A 705 12.45 12.88 -7.14
CA PHE A 705 12.55 11.45 -7.38
C PHE A 705 11.28 10.90 -8.01
N HIS A 706 11.44 9.90 -8.89
CA HIS A 706 10.31 9.13 -9.38
C HIS A 706 9.72 8.32 -8.22
N PRO A 707 8.38 8.30 -8.02
CA PRO A 707 7.80 7.57 -6.89
C PRO A 707 8.06 6.07 -6.93
N ASN A 708 8.33 5.50 -8.13
CA ASN A 708 8.33 4.05 -8.37
C ASN A 708 9.60 3.49 -8.97
N LEU A 709 10.45 4.32 -9.55
CA LEU A 709 11.68 3.90 -10.21
C LEU A 709 12.90 4.50 -9.50
N PRO A 710 14.06 3.85 -9.54
CA PRO A 710 15.30 4.44 -9.06
C PRO A 710 15.82 5.51 -10.05
N VAL A 711 15.02 6.54 -10.24
CA VAL A 711 15.26 7.64 -11.18
C VAL A 711 14.98 8.97 -10.51
N ALA A 712 15.83 9.95 -10.76
CA ALA A 712 15.63 11.33 -10.36
C ALA A 712 15.57 12.24 -11.59
N TYR A 713 14.91 13.38 -11.44
CA TYR A 713 14.76 14.40 -12.48
C TYR A 713 15.24 15.72 -11.93
N THR A 714 15.99 16.47 -12.75
CA THR A 714 16.55 17.76 -12.35
C THR A 714 16.31 18.81 -13.42
N THR A 715 15.73 19.94 -13.04
CA THR A 715 15.65 21.10 -13.96
C THR A 715 17.02 21.74 -14.15
N TYR A 716 17.32 22.18 -15.36
CA TYR A 716 18.49 23.02 -15.70
C TYR A 716 18.01 24.43 -15.96
N GLU A 717 18.46 25.39 -15.15
CA GLU A 717 17.88 26.73 -15.14
C GLU A 717 18.04 27.46 -16.47
N ARG A 718 19.21 27.35 -17.12
CA ARG A 718 19.50 28.12 -18.33
C ARG A 718 20.64 27.52 -19.17
N ASP A 719 20.85 28.09 -20.35
CA ASP A 719 21.98 27.97 -21.26
C ASP A 719 22.27 26.55 -21.82
N PRO A 720 21.33 25.81 -22.38
CA PRO A 720 19.92 26.04 -22.51
C PRO A 720 19.12 25.51 -21.34
N PRO A 721 17.94 26.07 -21.06
CA PRO A 721 17.02 25.55 -20.06
C PRO A 721 16.53 24.15 -20.45
N GLY A 722 16.34 23.27 -19.47
CA GLY A 722 16.01 21.90 -19.77
C GLY A 722 15.74 21.02 -18.55
N ILE A 723 15.77 19.72 -18.79
CA ILE A 723 15.60 18.70 -17.77
C ILE A 723 16.57 17.55 -17.99
N GLY A 724 17.18 17.08 -16.91
CA GLY A 724 18.00 15.87 -16.85
C GLY A 724 17.26 14.73 -16.20
N VAL A 725 17.44 13.54 -16.75
CA VAL A 725 16.96 12.28 -16.17
C VAL A 725 18.17 11.48 -15.71
N TRP A 726 18.12 11.00 -14.46
CA TRP A 726 19.25 10.36 -13.81
C TRP A 726 18.84 9.00 -13.24
N GLN A 727 19.68 7.99 -13.46
CA GLN A 727 19.62 6.76 -12.69
C GLN A 727 20.11 7.05 -11.27
N TRP A 728 19.33 6.68 -10.28
CA TRP A 728 19.69 6.76 -8.87
C TRP A 728 20.26 5.42 -8.37
N GLU A 729 21.49 5.43 -7.90
CA GLU A 729 22.14 4.29 -7.25
C GLU A 729 22.05 4.46 -5.72
N THR A 730 21.00 3.94 -5.12
CA THR A 730 20.65 4.15 -3.71
C THR A 730 21.79 3.79 -2.74
N GLU A 731 22.42 2.64 -2.94
CA GLU A 731 23.47 2.13 -2.03
C GLU A 731 24.73 3.01 -2.06
N LYS A 732 24.96 3.71 -3.15
CA LYS A 732 26.17 4.52 -3.35
C LYS A 732 25.91 6.01 -3.21
N GLY A 733 24.67 6.46 -3.18
CA GLY A 733 24.33 7.87 -3.25
C GLY A 733 24.81 8.52 -4.54
N MET A 734 24.59 7.89 -5.69
CA MET A 734 25.13 8.36 -6.97
C MET A 734 24.03 8.57 -8.01
N LEU A 735 24.19 9.63 -8.80
CA LEU A 735 23.38 9.94 -9.98
C LEU A 735 24.17 9.65 -11.25
N LYS A 736 23.60 8.85 -12.17
CA LYS A 736 24.14 8.62 -13.51
C LYS A 736 23.20 9.18 -14.56
N PRO A 737 23.66 10.04 -15.50
CA PRO A 737 22.78 10.64 -16.50
C PRO A 737 22.29 9.58 -17.50
N ILE A 738 20.99 9.58 -17.81
CA ILE A 738 20.36 8.72 -18.82
C ILE A 738 19.68 9.48 -19.96
N GLN A 739 19.25 10.72 -19.71
CA GLN A 739 18.63 11.55 -20.76
C GLN A 739 18.74 13.04 -20.42
N ASN A 740 18.87 13.89 -21.44
CA ASN A 740 18.78 15.33 -21.32
C ASN A 740 17.88 15.90 -22.40
N LEU A 741 16.93 16.76 -22.03
CA LEU A 741 16.01 17.42 -22.95
C LEU A 741 16.05 18.93 -22.77
N ILE A 742 15.94 19.66 -23.87
CA ILE A 742 15.81 21.12 -23.87
C ILE A 742 14.32 21.45 -23.78
N THR A 743 13.97 22.45 -22.98
CA THR A 743 12.58 22.88 -22.77
C THR A 743 12.22 24.17 -23.51
N GLN A 744 13.21 24.99 -23.89
CA GLN A 744 12.97 26.14 -24.76
C GLN A 744 12.58 25.65 -26.16
N PRO A 745 11.45 26.13 -26.74
CA PRO A 745 11.07 25.84 -28.13
C PRO A 745 12.13 26.41 -29.12
N ASP A 746 12.49 25.66 -30.16
CA ASP A 746 13.45 26.09 -31.19
C ASP A 746 13.02 27.36 -31.91
N SER A 747 11.73 27.60 -32.04
CA SER A 747 11.15 28.80 -32.66
C SER A 747 11.17 30.04 -31.77
N PHE A 748 11.60 29.95 -30.52
CA PHE A 748 11.60 31.06 -29.59
C PHE A 748 12.99 31.68 -29.45
N GLY A 749 13.18 32.85 -30.05
CA GLY A 749 14.43 33.62 -29.99
C GLY A 749 14.67 34.39 -28.68
N GLY A 750 13.79 34.28 -27.69
CA GLY A 750 13.94 34.95 -26.41
C GLY A 750 14.72 34.09 -25.40
N ARG A 751 14.70 34.49 -24.12
CA ARG A 751 15.39 33.82 -23.02
C ARG A 751 14.44 33.17 -22.04
N ILE A 752 14.44 31.85 -22.01
CA ILE A 752 13.72 31.03 -21.03
C ILE A 752 14.65 30.63 -19.88
N THR A 753 14.09 30.53 -18.68
CA THR A 753 14.73 29.88 -17.52
C THR A 753 13.76 28.92 -16.88
N THR A 754 14.16 27.67 -16.61
CA THR A 754 13.30 26.74 -15.86
C THR A 754 13.25 27.10 -14.37
N ALA A 755 12.17 26.75 -13.71
CA ALA A 755 12.01 27.00 -12.29
C ALA A 755 11.66 25.72 -11.53
N ASP A 756 10.39 25.43 -11.36
CA ASP A 756 9.89 24.37 -10.50
C ASP A 756 9.65 23.05 -11.27
N LEU A 757 9.48 21.96 -10.54
CA LEU A 757 9.40 20.61 -11.08
C LEU A 757 8.56 19.73 -10.18
N HIS A 758 7.49 19.16 -10.70
CA HIS A 758 6.63 18.24 -10.00
C HIS A 758 6.23 17.06 -10.89
N MET A 759 6.01 15.92 -10.24
CA MET A 759 5.54 14.69 -10.87
C MET A 759 4.15 14.32 -10.35
N THR A 760 3.31 13.77 -11.23
CA THR A 760 2.04 13.19 -10.77
C THR A 760 2.29 12.04 -9.79
N PRO A 761 1.46 11.85 -8.76
CA PRO A 761 1.65 10.82 -7.75
C PRO A 761 1.77 9.39 -8.30
N ASN A 762 1.14 9.12 -9.44
CA ASN A 762 1.23 7.83 -10.13
C ASN A 762 2.50 7.65 -10.98
N GLY A 763 3.36 8.68 -11.06
CA GLY A 763 4.59 8.64 -11.85
C GLY A 763 4.42 8.68 -13.37
N ARG A 764 3.20 8.89 -13.88
CA ARG A 764 2.91 8.86 -15.34
C ARG A 764 3.35 10.12 -16.07
N PHE A 765 3.26 11.26 -15.40
CA PHE A 765 3.57 12.57 -15.99
C PHE A 765 4.48 13.38 -15.09
N LEU A 766 5.32 14.17 -15.71
CA LEU A 766 6.19 15.13 -15.05
C LEU A 766 6.00 16.48 -15.72
N TYR A 767 5.92 17.52 -14.91
CA TYR A 767 5.77 18.90 -15.37
C TYR A 767 6.87 19.77 -14.80
N LEU A 768 7.26 20.78 -15.58
CA LEU A 768 8.18 21.82 -15.13
C LEU A 768 7.71 23.20 -15.61
N SER A 769 8.08 24.25 -14.88
CA SER A 769 7.74 25.60 -15.25
C SER A 769 8.89 26.30 -16.00
N ASN A 770 8.55 26.95 -17.10
CA ASN A 770 9.41 27.83 -17.91
C ASN A 770 9.03 29.30 -17.67
N ARG A 771 10.01 30.12 -17.29
CA ARG A 771 9.86 31.56 -17.11
C ARG A 771 10.48 32.28 -18.27
N ASP A 772 9.72 33.13 -18.95
CA ASP A 772 10.27 34.05 -19.97
C ASP A 772 10.94 35.22 -19.27
N THR A 773 12.26 35.29 -19.41
CA THR A 773 13.11 36.36 -18.83
C THR A 773 13.64 37.32 -19.88
N THR A 774 13.14 37.26 -21.12
CA THR A 774 13.57 38.11 -22.23
C THR A 774 13.33 39.60 -21.93
N GLN A 775 12.12 39.89 -21.45
CA GLN A 775 11.74 41.21 -20.98
C GLN A 775 10.87 41.05 -19.73
N ARG A 776 11.42 41.19 -18.55
CA ARG A 776 10.71 40.95 -17.25
C ARG A 776 9.41 41.75 -17.10
N ASN A 777 9.24 42.86 -17.80
CA ASN A 777 8.09 43.76 -17.72
C ASN A 777 7.23 43.72 -18.97
N SER A 778 7.49 42.85 -19.93
CA SER A 778 6.68 42.72 -21.15
C SER A 778 5.42 41.87 -20.93
N PRO A 779 4.25 42.31 -21.33
CA PRO A 779 3.01 41.52 -21.25
C PRO A 779 2.96 40.34 -22.25
N THR A 780 3.93 40.22 -23.15
CA THR A 780 3.98 39.23 -24.24
C THR A 780 4.86 38.00 -23.87
N GLY A 781 5.15 37.78 -22.58
CA GLY A 781 5.97 36.65 -22.16
C GLY A 781 5.39 35.30 -22.55
N ARG A 782 6.28 34.36 -22.91
CA ARG A 782 5.95 32.96 -23.16
C ARG A 782 6.22 32.08 -21.95
N ASP A 783 5.64 32.48 -20.81
CA ASP A 783 5.65 31.66 -19.62
C ASP A 783 4.79 30.39 -19.86
N SER A 784 5.29 29.22 -19.48
CA SER A 784 4.60 27.97 -19.75
C SER A 784 4.89 26.88 -18.71
N ILE A 785 4.01 25.91 -18.63
CA ILE A 785 4.27 24.60 -18.03
C ILE A 785 4.59 23.63 -19.17
N VAL A 786 5.71 22.94 -19.08
CA VAL A 786 6.11 21.90 -20.04
C VAL A 786 5.77 20.54 -19.45
N GLY A 787 4.97 19.76 -20.16
CA GLY A 787 4.55 18.43 -19.76
C GLY A 787 5.33 17.32 -20.45
N PHE A 788 5.63 16.27 -19.72
CA PHE A 788 6.29 15.05 -20.19
C PHE A 788 5.54 13.81 -19.74
N ARG A 789 5.43 12.85 -20.65
CA ARG A 789 5.06 11.47 -20.32
C ARG A 789 6.30 10.71 -19.89
N VAL A 790 6.19 9.96 -18.81
CA VAL A 790 7.28 9.15 -18.25
C VAL A 790 7.15 7.73 -18.75
N HIS A 791 8.24 7.19 -19.27
CA HIS A 791 8.30 5.79 -19.70
C HIS A 791 8.30 4.88 -18.45
N PRO A 792 7.35 3.93 -18.31
CA PRO A 792 7.07 3.25 -17.05
C PRO A 792 8.18 2.31 -16.55
N GLN A 793 9.11 1.88 -17.41
CA GLN A 793 10.22 1.00 -17.01
C GLN A 793 11.56 1.75 -16.93
N THR A 794 11.78 2.77 -17.74
CA THR A 794 13.09 3.43 -17.86
C THR A 794 13.14 4.82 -17.24
N GLY A 795 11.99 5.40 -16.90
CA GLY A 795 11.89 6.77 -16.41
C GLY A 795 12.23 7.83 -17.48
N LYS A 796 12.54 7.45 -18.73
CA LYS A 796 12.82 8.41 -19.80
C LYS A 796 11.59 9.24 -20.12
N LEU A 797 11.82 10.47 -20.52
CA LEU A 797 10.79 11.46 -20.77
C LEU A 797 10.50 11.60 -22.28
N GLN A 798 9.22 11.68 -22.59
CA GLN A 798 8.72 12.10 -23.89
C GLN A 798 7.87 13.37 -23.71
N ARG A 799 8.19 14.44 -24.43
CA ARG A 799 7.45 15.70 -24.34
C ARG A 799 6.00 15.51 -24.78
N VAL A 800 5.06 16.01 -23.99
CA VAL A 800 3.62 16.06 -24.28
C VAL A 800 3.28 17.40 -24.95
N GLY A 801 3.69 18.52 -24.33
CA GLY A 801 3.41 19.85 -24.84
C GLY A 801 3.97 20.97 -23.97
N ASP A 802 3.73 22.20 -24.46
CA ASP A 802 3.97 23.45 -23.75
C ASP A 802 2.64 24.15 -23.55
N PHE A 803 2.30 24.40 -22.30
CA PHE A 803 1.00 24.96 -21.93
C PHE A 803 1.20 26.37 -21.38
N PRO A 804 0.69 27.42 -22.06
CA PRO A 804 0.77 28.79 -21.57
C PRO A 804 0.17 28.91 -20.16
N CYS A 805 0.84 29.68 -19.28
CA CYS A 805 0.41 29.83 -17.91
C CYS A 805 0.58 31.28 -17.40
N GLU A 806 0.39 31.49 -16.11
CA GLU A 806 0.55 32.73 -15.38
C GLU A 806 1.99 33.23 -15.47
N ARG A 807 2.17 34.56 -15.32
CA ARG A 807 3.49 35.19 -15.55
C ARG A 807 4.52 34.87 -14.49
N ILE A 808 5.71 34.54 -14.94
CA ILE A 808 6.88 34.14 -14.09
C ILE A 808 6.45 33.01 -13.12
N PRO A 809 6.09 31.83 -13.63
CA PRO A 809 5.64 30.70 -12.82
C PRO A 809 6.80 30.16 -11.97
N ARG A 810 7.02 30.77 -10.80
CA ARG A 810 8.12 30.43 -9.93
C ARG A 810 7.91 29.12 -9.21
N SER A 811 6.67 28.84 -8.81
CA SER A 811 6.26 27.62 -8.12
C SER A 811 4.89 27.15 -8.68
N PHE A 812 4.68 25.87 -8.73
CA PHE A 812 3.41 25.24 -9.03
C PHE A 812 3.29 23.96 -8.23
N THR A 813 2.12 23.38 -8.14
CA THR A 813 1.89 22.10 -7.45
C THR A 813 0.89 21.25 -8.22
N ILE A 814 0.94 19.95 -7.98
CA ILE A 814 -0.03 18.99 -8.47
C ILE A 814 -0.83 18.50 -7.27
N ASP A 815 -2.14 18.36 -7.43
CA ASP A 815 -2.99 17.81 -6.39
C ASP A 815 -2.61 16.36 -6.06
N LYS A 816 -2.99 15.88 -4.89
CA LYS A 816 -2.58 14.55 -4.42
C LYS A 816 -3.26 13.39 -5.18
N LEU A 817 -4.27 13.68 -6.00
CA LEU A 817 -4.88 12.71 -6.93
C LEU A 817 -4.23 12.72 -8.32
N GLY A 818 -3.39 13.72 -8.63
CA GLY A 818 -2.77 13.89 -9.94
C GLY A 818 -3.74 14.33 -11.04
N GLN A 819 -4.84 14.99 -10.66
CA GLN A 819 -5.91 15.42 -11.55
C GLN A 819 -5.83 16.91 -11.89
N PHE A 820 -5.27 17.71 -10.97
CA PHE A 820 -5.20 19.16 -11.11
C PHE A 820 -3.80 19.68 -10.85
N LEU A 821 -3.48 20.76 -11.54
CA LEU A 821 -2.21 21.46 -11.41
C LEU A 821 -2.49 22.96 -11.16
N TYR A 822 -1.77 23.57 -10.22
CA TYR A 822 -1.96 24.95 -9.80
C TYR A 822 -0.66 25.74 -9.94
N VAL A 823 -0.69 26.85 -10.68
CA VAL A 823 0.50 27.64 -11.02
C VAL A 823 0.47 29.00 -10.34
N ALA A 824 1.49 29.30 -9.54
CA ALA A 824 1.67 30.60 -8.90
C ALA A 824 2.47 31.54 -9.81
N GLY A 825 1.81 32.53 -10.39
CA GLY A 825 2.39 33.56 -11.27
C GLY A 825 2.98 34.71 -10.47
N GLN A 826 4.27 34.66 -10.16
CA GLN A 826 4.95 35.70 -9.38
C GLN A 826 4.92 37.07 -10.04
N GLY A 827 4.81 37.11 -11.38
CA GLY A 827 4.87 38.34 -12.18
C GLY A 827 3.54 39.07 -12.36
N ASP A 828 2.42 38.43 -12.09
CA ASP A 828 1.08 38.99 -12.29
C ASP A 828 0.14 38.86 -11.09
N GLY A 829 0.62 38.26 -10.00
CA GLY A 829 -0.19 38.12 -8.78
C GLY A 829 -1.34 37.13 -8.90
N ARG A 830 -1.23 36.15 -9.76
CA ARG A 830 -2.29 35.21 -10.12
C ARG A 830 -1.96 33.76 -9.76
N LEU A 831 -3.01 32.98 -9.55
CA LEU A 831 -2.96 31.53 -9.38
C LEU A 831 -3.84 30.89 -10.47
N GLY A 832 -3.24 30.15 -11.39
CA GLY A 832 -3.94 29.39 -12.41
C GLY A 832 -4.26 27.98 -11.95
N ALA A 833 -5.46 27.50 -12.25
CA ALA A 833 -5.90 26.12 -12.05
C ALA A 833 -6.06 25.41 -13.39
N TYR A 834 -5.53 24.21 -13.50
CA TYR A 834 -5.52 23.40 -14.72
C TYR A 834 -5.95 21.97 -14.41
N ARG A 835 -6.68 21.34 -15.33
CA ARG A 835 -6.94 19.90 -15.32
C ARG A 835 -5.81 19.18 -16.04
N ILE A 836 -5.34 18.08 -15.47
CA ILE A 836 -4.42 17.15 -16.12
C ILE A 836 -5.28 16.10 -16.84
N GLU A 837 -5.22 16.08 -18.15
CA GLU A 837 -5.95 15.12 -18.98
C GLU A 837 -5.23 13.75 -19.01
N ASP A 838 -5.92 12.69 -19.39
CA ASP A 838 -5.32 11.36 -19.53
C ASP A 838 -4.17 11.30 -20.53
N SER A 839 -4.14 12.22 -21.49
CA SER A 839 -3.02 12.42 -22.42
C SER A 839 -1.79 13.03 -21.76
N GLY A 840 -1.95 13.70 -20.61
CA GLY A 840 -0.96 14.54 -19.93
C GLY A 840 -0.98 15.99 -20.38
N GLU A 841 -1.94 16.36 -21.25
CA GLU A 841 -2.19 17.76 -21.62
C GLU A 841 -2.83 18.52 -20.47
N LEU A 842 -2.66 19.85 -20.46
CA LEU A 842 -3.26 20.73 -19.46
C LEU A 842 -4.39 21.57 -20.07
N THR A 843 -5.57 21.43 -19.48
CA THR A 843 -6.73 22.27 -19.80
C THR A 843 -6.96 23.29 -18.70
N LYS A 844 -6.93 24.57 -19.06
CA LYS A 844 -7.12 25.65 -18.07
C LYS A 844 -8.57 25.66 -17.55
N ILE A 845 -8.71 25.69 -16.23
CA ILE A 845 -10.01 25.75 -15.54
C ILE A 845 -10.34 27.22 -15.24
N GLN A 846 -9.50 27.88 -14.45
CA GLN A 846 -9.73 29.20 -13.93
C GLN A 846 -8.44 29.89 -13.52
N THR A 847 -8.50 31.22 -13.36
CA THR A 847 -7.42 32.04 -12.76
C THR A 847 -7.97 32.83 -11.59
N TYR A 848 -7.20 32.93 -10.51
CA TYR A 848 -7.55 33.64 -9.27
C TYR A 848 -6.56 34.78 -9.03
N GLU A 849 -7.08 35.94 -8.62
CA GLU A 849 -6.24 37.03 -8.13
C GLU A 849 -5.89 36.71 -6.65
N VAL A 850 -4.60 36.57 -6.34
CA VAL A 850 -4.12 36.08 -5.03
C VAL A 850 -3.22 37.05 -4.30
N GLY A 851 -3.00 38.24 -4.86
CA GLY A 851 -2.15 39.26 -4.30
C GLY A 851 -0.74 39.26 -4.90
N GLU A 852 0.07 40.24 -4.51
CA GLU A 852 1.40 40.43 -5.07
C GLU A 852 2.37 39.29 -4.74
N LYS A 853 3.21 38.94 -5.73
CA LYS A 853 4.36 38.02 -5.59
C LYS A 853 4.02 36.66 -4.94
N PRO A 854 3.06 35.88 -5.46
CA PRO A 854 2.92 34.50 -5.03
C PRO A 854 4.19 33.73 -5.37
N ILE A 855 4.84 33.12 -4.35
CA ILE A 855 6.20 32.57 -4.49
C ILE A 855 6.26 31.06 -4.21
N TRP A 856 5.28 30.52 -3.48
CA TRP A 856 5.26 29.12 -3.09
C TRP A 856 3.84 28.61 -2.99
N VAL A 857 3.56 27.45 -3.57
CA VAL A 857 2.26 26.81 -3.56
C VAL A 857 2.40 25.31 -3.40
N GLU A 858 1.60 24.73 -2.48
CA GLU A 858 1.55 23.29 -2.29
C GLU A 858 0.15 22.81 -1.91
N THR A 859 -0.18 21.58 -2.31
CA THR A 859 -1.42 20.92 -1.92
C THR A 859 -1.21 19.92 -0.80
N LEU A 860 -2.19 19.80 0.07
CA LEU A 860 -2.22 18.83 1.15
C LEU A 860 -3.60 18.17 1.21
N SER A 861 -3.57 16.86 1.42
CA SER A 861 -4.77 16.11 1.75
C SER A 861 -4.93 16.04 3.26
N ILE A 862 -6.08 16.47 3.76
CA ILE A 862 -6.41 16.39 5.18
C ILE A 862 -7.55 15.41 5.40
N LEU A 863 -7.48 14.74 6.53
CA LEU A 863 -8.53 13.85 7.05
C LEU A 863 -9.40 14.66 8.01
N ASP A 864 -10.71 14.54 7.90
CA ASP A 864 -11.66 15.15 8.83
C ASP A 864 -11.60 14.56 10.23
#